data_32c4ce56b8db2493aa5abee851a5b8a3
#
_entry.id   32c4ce56b8db2493aa5abee851a5b8a3
#
_cell.length_a   1.000
_cell.length_b   1.000
_cell.length_c   1.000
_cell.angle_alpha   90.00
_cell.angle_beta   90.00
_cell.angle_gamma   90.00
#
_symmetry.space_group_name_H-M   'P 1'
#
loop_
_entity.id
_entity.type
_entity.pdbx_description
1 polymer ?
#
loop_
_entity_poly.entity_id
_entity_poly.type
_entity_poly.pdbx_seq_one_letter_code
_entity_poly.pdbx_strand_id
1 'polypeptide(L)'
;MWKLVVLFWLLCLLIIFGIVGLALAAEFTFTYVPFEDEQITSVSLRGSFNSWGEWPMEKQPDGTWSITVDLEPGEYQYKFFINGKWPQDMSTARAGGPIDPNAIGYINDGFGGQNAICRIKEEVTEGVVLVHNPDAPAYLCIADERLVLRLKTSPHKVAKVFLVTDEGRWSMERQLQWEYGEVFRLSLKFPDSLKYRFVGYTIEGTEFSLPEDPSQSFFFDGIDHFPQLKWVSKGTIYQIFPERFYNGNPKNDILAIGSDEFHYNEQWAQNKLWAEEGPSLANWNAPVSSQHCCHQYFGGDLAGIIEKLDYLKGLGVTALYLNPIFDSGSAHGYDTHDYMKVSSKFGTEEDLQELLNEAHKRGMRVILDFVPNHTGLGFWAFQDVVKNGEDSPYWDWYFIHKWPFSPGDPSAYEAWWGVGSLPKLNTGNLEVREYLFKVVRYWLNFGADGWRVDVPNELVEAQTFFREMRQITKMEKPDAYLIAEIWQLDPSWVQGDQFDSLMNYALGRDILFNFAKGSIDGEGTLDNLCRYFAAYGENVTAMGFNLVSSHDTGRILTDLGGGNFGDLPNPEAVEKLKLLSTLLYTLPGAPVIFQGDERGILGEKEFYDAHRYPIQWDTADESLIAHYKKLAQLRSEIPALTSSVIRVYYGTDNLLSFFKGEQGNGEVLVVANNGSETVKFELPFGNWRSVTEGEVLQGTIYIPSLQVRIFERL
;
A
#
# COMPACT_ATOMS: atom_id res chain seq x y z
N MET A 1 14.75 -49.30 -19.78
CA MET A 1 14.78 -48.71 -18.43
C MET A 1 14.69 -47.19 -18.44
N TRP A 2 15.39 -46.47 -19.28
CA TRP A 2 15.31 -44.99 -19.31
C TRP A 2 13.96 -44.40 -19.75
N LYS A 3 13.24 -45.04 -20.67
CA LYS A 3 11.91 -44.55 -21.09
C LYS A 3 10.80 -44.75 -20.02
N LEU A 4 10.94 -45.71 -19.14
CA LEU A 4 10.01 -45.89 -17.99
C LEU A 4 10.26 -44.87 -16.85
N VAL A 5 11.51 -44.45 -16.66
CA VAL A 5 11.85 -43.42 -15.64
C VAL A 5 11.35 -42.07 -16.07
N VAL A 6 11.48 -41.73 -17.36
CA VAL A 6 10.97 -40.45 -17.90
C VAL A 6 9.44 -40.40 -17.88
N LEU A 7 8.77 -41.52 -18.13
CA LEU A 7 7.30 -41.60 -18.03
C LEU A 7 6.81 -41.51 -16.59
N PHE A 8 7.56 -42.09 -15.64
CA PHE A 8 7.25 -41.96 -14.20
C PHE A 8 7.45 -40.55 -13.67
N TRP A 9 8.52 -39.82 -14.11
CA TRP A 9 8.74 -38.41 -13.78
C TRP A 9 7.72 -37.48 -14.45
N LEU A 10 7.28 -37.76 -15.67
CA LEU A 10 6.19 -37.02 -16.32
C LEU A 10 4.82 -37.30 -15.68
N LEU A 11 4.56 -38.52 -15.20
CA LEU A 11 3.35 -38.85 -14.42
C LEU A 11 3.40 -38.22 -13.02
N CYS A 12 4.56 -38.19 -12.36
CA CYS A 12 4.72 -37.49 -11.08
C CYS A 12 4.59 -35.96 -11.23
N LEU A 13 5.08 -35.37 -12.33
CA LEU A 13 4.86 -33.97 -12.64
C LEU A 13 3.38 -33.64 -12.94
N LEU A 14 2.66 -34.57 -13.60
CA LEU A 14 1.21 -34.43 -13.83
C LEU A 14 0.36 -34.68 -12.56
N ILE A 15 0.87 -35.38 -11.56
CA ILE A 15 0.19 -35.60 -10.27
C ILE A 15 0.52 -34.48 -9.28
N ILE A 16 1.67 -33.80 -9.41
CA ILE A 16 2.05 -32.62 -8.57
C ILE A 16 1.35 -31.34 -9.06
N PHE A 17 0.95 -31.26 -10.33
CA PHE A 17 0.16 -30.14 -10.87
C PHE A 17 -1.37 -30.40 -10.84
N GLY A 18 -1.83 -31.44 -10.23
CA GLY A 18 -3.23 -31.86 -10.27
C GLY A 18 -3.97 -31.70 -8.95
N ILE A 19 -3.81 -30.66 -8.15
CA ILE A 19 -4.81 -30.21 -7.16
C ILE A 19 -4.42 -28.75 -6.75
N VAL A 20 -4.30 -27.86 -7.71
CA VAL A 20 -4.69 -26.47 -7.51
C VAL A 20 -6.07 -26.42 -8.14
N GLY A 21 -7.11 -26.15 -7.35
CA GLY A 21 -8.42 -25.84 -7.90
C GLY A 21 -8.21 -24.67 -8.88
N LEU A 22 -8.15 -24.99 -10.17
CA LEU A 22 -8.18 -24.01 -11.23
C LEU A 22 -9.50 -23.26 -11.07
N ALA A 23 -9.47 -22.06 -10.54
CA ALA A 23 -10.50 -21.09 -10.85
C ALA A 23 -10.53 -21.08 -12.38
N LEU A 24 -11.62 -21.51 -12.99
CA LEU A 24 -11.75 -21.51 -14.44
C LEU A 24 -11.71 -20.05 -14.87
N ALA A 25 -10.68 -19.69 -15.64
CA ALA A 25 -10.60 -18.39 -16.26
C ALA A 25 -11.87 -18.17 -17.10
N ALA A 26 -12.50 -17.02 -16.96
CA ALA A 26 -13.69 -16.66 -17.71
C ALA A 26 -13.30 -15.72 -18.85
N GLU A 27 -13.91 -15.94 -20.05
CA GLU A 27 -13.75 -15.04 -21.18
C GLU A 27 -14.33 -13.67 -20.84
N PHE A 28 -13.52 -12.61 -20.97
CA PHE A 28 -13.96 -11.23 -20.82
C PHE A 28 -13.54 -10.42 -22.05
N THR A 29 -14.47 -9.63 -22.58
CA THR A 29 -14.23 -8.78 -23.76
C THR A 29 -14.10 -7.33 -23.33
N PHE A 30 -12.93 -6.75 -23.54
CA PHE A 30 -12.68 -5.33 -23.43
C PHE A 30 -13.01 -4.64 -24.74
N THR A 31 -13.69 -3.50 -24.67
CA THR A 31 -14.15 -2.76 -25.86
C THR A 31 -13.79 -1.28 -25.73
N TYR A 32 -13.02 -0.77 -26.66
CA TYR A 32 -12.76 0.66 -26.79
C TYR A 32 -13.69 1.26 -27.82
N VAL A 33 -14.43 2.30 -27.44
CA VAL A 33 -15.35 3.05 -28.30
C VAL A 33 -14.72 4.39 -28.68
N PRO A 34 -14.28 4.62 -29.95
CA PRO A 34 -13.69 5.88 -30.37
C PRO A 34 -14.68 7.04 -30.36
N PHE A 35 -14.20 8.29 -30.31
CA PHE A 35 -15.01 9.47 -30.67
C PHE A 35 -15.26 9.51 -32.18
N GLU A 36 -16.37 10.18 -32.62
CA GLU A 36 -16.75 10.25 -34.01
C GLU A 36 -15.66 10.84 -34.93
N ASP A 37 -14.79 11.72 -34.42
CA ASP A 37 -13.74 12.42 -35.19
C ASP A 37 -12.32 11.88 -34.92
N GLU A 38 -12.15 10.82 -34.11
CA GLU A 38 -10.82 10.29 -33.76
C GLU A 38 -10.20 9.44 -34.86
N GLN A 39 -9.01 9.83 -35.31
CA GLN A 39 -8.19 9.03 -36.24
C GLN A 39 -7.39 7.98 -35.42
N ILE A 40 -7.99 6.82 -35.18
CA ILE A 40 -7.36 5.73 -34.43
C ILE A 40 -6.69 4.75 -35.37
N THR A 41 -5.37 4.58 -35.20
CA THR A 41 -4.55 3.65 -35.99
C THR A 41 -4.14 2.41 -35.19
N SER A 42 -4.09 2.49 -33.84
CA SER A 42 -3.80 1.38 -32.97
C SER A 42 -4.42 1.59 -31.60
N VAL A 43 -4.89 0.49 -30.99
CA VAL A 43 -5.31 0.42 -29.60
C VAL A 43 -4.71 -0.84 -28.99
N SER A 44 -4.16 -0.75 -27.82
CA SER A 44 -3.77 -1.91 -27.02
C SER A 44 -4.37 -1.83 -25.61
N LEU A 45 -4.69 -2.98 -25.05
CA LEU A 45 -5.15 -3.16 -23.68
C LEU A 45 -3.95 -3.38 -22.78
N ARG A 46 -3.91 -2.65 -21.68
CA ARG A 46 -2.91 -2.81 -20.60
C ARG A 46 -3.63 -2.82 -19.26
N GLY A 47 -3.24 -3.68 -18.35
CA GLY A 47 -3.90 -3.79 -17.04
C GLY A 47 -3.13 -4.60 -16.03
N SER A 48 -3.65 -4.64 -14.80
CA SER A 48 -3.06 -5.40 -13.69
C SER A 48 -2.97 -6.91 -13.98
N PHE A 49 -3.84 -7.43 -14.86
CA PHE A 49 -3.85 -8.85 -15.29
C PHE A 49 -2.68 -9.24 -16.21
N ASN A 50 -2.00 -8.31 -16.83
CA ASN A 50 -0.84 -8.56 -17.71
C ASN A 50 0.40 -7.74 -17.31
N SER A 51 0.46 -7.32 -16.04
CA SER A 51 1.54 -6.46 -15.50
C SER A 51 1.76 -5.19 -16.34
N TRP A 52 0.67 -4.61 -16.83
CA TRP A 52 0.65 -3.43 -17.71
C TRP A 52 1.37 -3.61 -19.06
N GLY A 53 1.63 -4.86 -19.45
CA GLY A 53 2.15 -5.23 -20.76
C GLY A 53 1.16 -4.91 -21.89
N GLU A 54 1.61 -4.97 -23.14
CA GLU A 54 0.81 -4.57 -24.30
C GLU A 54 0.09 -5.78 -24.90
N TRP A 55 -1.26 -5.73 -24.95
CA TRP A 55 -2.10 -6.64 -25.72
C TRP A 55 -2.80 -5.87 -26.83
N PRO A 56 -2.40 -6.04 -28.12
CA PRO A 56 -3.01 -5.37 -29.23
C PRO A 56 -4.49 -5.74 -29.40
N MET A 57 -5.35 -4.76 -29.64
CA MET A 57 -6.79 -4.95 -29.88
C MET A 57 -7.10 -4.96 -31.38
N GLU A 58 -8.18 -5.63 -31.75
CA GLU A 58 -8.64 -5.73 -33.13
C GLU A 58 -9.75 -4.74 -33.41
N LYS A 59 -9.66 -4.03 -34.59
CA LYS A 59 -10.70 -3.11 -35.02
C LYS A 59 -11.90 -3.87 -35.55
N GLN A 60 -13.08 -3.56 -35.03
CA GLN A 60 -14.34 -4.18 -35.40
C GLN A 60 -15.02 -3.44 -36.58
N PRO A 61 -15.96 -4.11 -37.28
CA PRO A 61 -16.68 -3.49 -38.40
C PRO A 61 -17.51 -2.26 -38.06
N ASP A 62 -17.94 -2.13 -36.80
CA ASP A 62 -18.68 -1.00 -36.23
C ASP A 62 -17.81 0.20 -35.85
N GLY A 63 -16.48 0.07 -36.02
CA GLY A 63 -15.52 1.10 -35.69
C GLY A 63 -14.95 1.01 -34.27
N THR A 64 -15.46 0.15 -33.40
CA THR A 64 -14.89 -0.13 -32.06
C THR A 64 -13.62 -0.95 -32.18
N TRP A 65 -12.87 -1.07 -31.06
CA TRP A 65 -11.74 -1.96 -30.95
C TRP A 65 -11.98 -2.92 -29.78
N SER A 66 -11.74 -4.20 -29.97
CA SER A 66 -11.98 -5.19 -28.92
C SER A 66 -10.88 -6.24 -28.82
N ILE A 67 -10.79 -6.85 -27.63
CA ILE A 67 -10.00 -8.04 -27.36
C ILE A 67 -10.75 -8.88 -26.35
N THR A 68 -10.83 -10.20 -26.58
CA THR A 68 -11.36 -11.16 -25.61
C THR A 68 -10.19 -11.93 -25.01
N VAL A 69 -10.15 -12.02 -23.70
CA VAL A 69 -9.08 -12.67 -22.93
C VAL A 69 -9.69 -13.52 -21.83
N ASP A 70 -9.02 -14.62 -21.49
CA ASP A 70 -9.36 -15.45 -20.35
C ASP A 70 -8.70 -14.86 -19.10
N LEU A 71 -9.51 -14.49 -18.11
CA LEU A 71 -9.05 -13.95 -16.83
C LEU A 71 -9.62 -14.77 -15.68
N GLU A 72 -8.81 -15.00 -14.65
CA GLU A 72 -9.29 -15.60 -13.41
C GLU A 72 -10.32 -14.69 -12.74
N PRO A 73 -11.24 -15.23 -11.91
CA PRO A 73 -12.15 -14.40 -11.14
C PRO A 73 -11.41 -13.39 -10.27
N GLY A 74 -11.81 -12.13 -10.38
CA GLY A 74 -11.11 -11.04 -9.70
C GLY A 74 -11.52 -9.67 -10.21
N GLU A 75 -10.99 -8.64 -9.58
CA GLU A 75 -11.14 -7.27 -10.02
C GLU A 75 -9.81 -6.78 -10.57
N TYR A 76 -9.87 -6.18 -11.75
CA TYR A 76 -8.70 -5.76 -12.48
C TYR A 76 -8.82 -4.31 -12.88
N GLN A 77 -7.72 -3.58 -12.74
CA GLN A 77 -7.56 -2.24 -13.27
C GLN A 77 -6.96 -2.33 -14.67
N TYR A 78 -7.45 -1.51 -15.59
CA TYR A 78 -6.93 -1.48 -16.95
C TYR A 78 -7.08 -0.10 -17.60
N LYS A 79 -6.34 0.10 -18.67
CA LYS A 79 -6.36 1.31 -19.47
C LYS A 79 -6.06 0.97 -20.94
N PHE A 80 -6.64 1.73 -21.85
CA PHE A 80 -6.29 1.61 -23.26
C PHE A 80 -5.10 2.49 -23.61
N PHE A 81 -4.18 1.97 -24.39
CA PHE A 81 -3.05 2.71 -24.93
C PHE A 81 -3.33 2.98 -26.41
N ILE A 82 -3.59 4.25 -26.78
CA ILE A 82 -4.19 4.65 -28.04
C ILE A 82 -3.19 5.46 -28.85
N ASN A 83 -2.88 5.00 -30.09
CA ASN A 83 -1.91 5.68 -30.96
C ASN A 83 -0.59 5.99 -30.26
N GLY A 84 -0.11 5.10 -29.38
CA GLY A 84 1.12 5.30 -28.61
C GLY A 84 1.02 6.30 -27.45
N LYS A 85 -0.18 6.59 -26.95
CA LYS A 85 -0.40 7.53 -25.85
C LYS A 85 -1.41 7.00 -24.82
N TRP A 86 -1.23 7.38 -23.56
CA TRP A 86 -2.20 7.17 -22.50
C TRP A 86 -3.30 8.22 -22.55
N PRO A 87 -4.58 7.85 -22.50
CA PRO A 87 -5.67 8.81 -22.29
C PRO A 87 -5.60 9.35 -20.86
N GLN A 88 -5.86 10.64 -20.68
CA GLN A 88 -5.87 11.26 -19.35
C GLN A 88 -7.09 10.83 -18.52
N ASP A 89 -8.21 10.58 -19.16
CA ASP A 89 -9.47 10.25 -18.48
C ASP A 89 -10.17 9.09 -19.18
N MET A 90 -10.38 7.99 -18.44
CA MET A 90 -11.11 6.81 -18.90
C MET A 90 -12.63 6.95 -18.66
N SER A 91 -13.03 7.84 -17.73
CA SER A 91 -14.43 8.08 -17.37
C SER A 91 -15.15 9.11 -18.25
N THR A 92 -14.44 9.79 -19.16
CA THR A 92 -15.01 10.88 -19.96
C THR A 92 -16.21 10.36 -20.72
N ALA A 93 -17.40 10.81 -20.31
CA ALA A 93 -18.64 10.52 -21.00
C ALA A 93 -18.56 11.13 -22.40
N ARG A 94 -18.53 10.27 -23.42
CA ARG A 94 -18.62 10.66 -24.82
C ARG A 94 -20.09 10.71 -25.21
N ALA A 95 -20.44 11.43 -26.26
CA ALA A 95 -21.80 11.41 -26.79
C ALA A 95 -22.17 9.95 -27.13
N GLY A 96 -22.84 9.26 -26.21
CA GLY A 96 -23.24 7.86 -26.38
C GLY A 96 -22.76 6.86 -25.32
N GLY A 97 -21.94 7.25 -24.37
CA GLY A 97 -21.55 6.36 -23.27
C GLY A 97 -20.07 6.39 -22.87
N PRO A 98 -19.65 5.52 -21.93
CA PRO A 98 -18.26 5.43 -21.46
C PRO A 98 -17.33 4.90 -22.56
N ILE A 99 -16.00 5.16 -22.38
CA ILE A 99 -14.94 4.68 -23.29
C ILE A 99 -14.95 3.14 -23.42
N ASP A 100 -15.20 2.43 -22.30
CA ASP A 100 -15.51 1.01 -22.29
C ASP A 100 -16.88 0.80 -21.64
N PRO A 101 -17.87 0.28 -22.36
CA PRO A 101 -19.19 -0.01 -21.82
C PRO A 101 -19.17 -1.13 -20.76
N ASN A 102 -18.09 -1.90 -20.67
CA ASN A 102 -17.93 -3.00 -19.71
C ASN A 102 -17.20 -2.58 -18.42
N ALA A 103 -16.72 -1.33 -18.34
CA ALA A 103 -16.14 -0.80 -17.11
C ALA A 103 -17.21 -0.68 -16.01
N ILE A 104 -16.92 -1.21 -14.82
CA ILE A 104 -17.81 -1.12 -13.65
C ILE A 104 -17.50 0.07 -12.76
N GLY A 105 -16.39 0.76 -12.99
CA GLY A 105 -15.95 1.92 -12.24
C GLY A 105 -14.61 2.45 -12.74
N TYR A 106 -14.15 3.51 -12.10
CA TYR A 106 -12.88 4.17 -12.44
C TYR A 106 -12.14 4.52 -11.16
N ILE A 107 -10.81 4.37 -11.19
CA ILE A 107 -9.92 4.69 -10.07
C ILE A 107 -8.79 5.58 -10.56
N ASN A 108 -8.33 6.49 -9.72
CA ASN A 108 -7.19 7.36 -10.02
C ASN A 108 -5.93 6.50 -10.25
N ASP A 109 -5.23 6.71 -11.35
CA ASP A 109 -4.02 5.97 -11.72
C ASP A 109 -2.75 6.45 -10.98
N GLY A 110 -2.89 7.45 -10.11
CA GLY A 110 -1.76 8.05 -9.39
C GLY A 110 -0.96 9.10 -10.18
N PHE A 111 -1.28 9.31 -11.47
CA PHE A 111 -0.53 10.16 -12.40
C PHE A 111 -1.38 11.26 -13.04
N GLY A 112 -2.49 11.63 -12.38
CA GLY A 112 -3.42 12.64 -12.88
C GLY A 112 -4.40 12.11 -13.92
N GLY A 113 -4.50 10.78 -14.09
CA GLY A 113 -5.46 10.09 -14.95
C GLY A 113 -6.29 9.07 -14.15
N GLN A 114 -7.08 8.27 -14.89
CA GLN A 114 -7.90 7.21 -14.32
C GLN A 114 -7.67 5.89 -15.04
N ASN A 115 -7.68 4.79 -14.28
CA ASN A 115 -7.83 3.44 -14.80
C ASN A 115 -9.31 3.04 -14.73
N ALA A 116 -9.77 2.27 -15.70
CA ALA A 116 -11.06 1.60 -15.63
C ALA A 116 -10.95 0.33 -14.79
N ILE A 117 -12.06 -0.09 -14.23
CA ILE A 117 -12.16 -1.33 -13.43
C ILE A 117 -13.08 -2.29 -14.17
N CYS A 118 -12.65 -3.54 -14.32
CA CYS A 118 -13.52 -4.66 -14.69
C CYS A 118 -13.51 -5.72 -13.59
N ARG A 119 -14.60 -6.49 -13.54
CA ARG A 119 -14.76 -7.58 -12.59
C ARG A 119 -15.12 -8.85 -13.33
N ILE A 120 -14.27 -9.86 -13.18
CA ILE A 120 -14.51 -11.21 -13.68
C ILE A 120 -15.22 -11.98 -12.58
N LYS A 121 -16.45 -12.40 -12.85
CA LYS A 121 -17.23 -13.19 -11.90
C LYS A 121 -16.73 -14.63 -11.87
N GLU A 122 -16.60 -15.19 -10.69
CA GLU A 122 -16.48 -16.63 -10.56
C GLU A 122 -17.74 -17.28 -11.18
N GLU A 123 -17.58 -18.20 -12.13
CA GLU A 123 -18.69 -19.09 -12.47
C GLU A 123 -19.02 -19.89 -11.21
N VAL A 124 -20.21 -19.68 -10.66
CA VAL A 124 -20.70 -20.39 -9.48
C VAL A 124 -20.88 -21.84 -9.90
N THR A 125 -19.86 -22.67 -9.67
CA THR A 125 -19.99 -24.13 -9.78
C THR A 125 -21.13 -24.56 -8.83
N GLU A 126 -21.91 -25.56 -9.19
CA GLU A 126 -23.04 -26.06 -8.36
C GLU A 126 -22.57 -26.53 -6.96
N GLY A 127 -21.27 -26.78 -6.75
CA GLY A 127 -20.64 -27.22 -5.51
C GLY A 127 -20.19 -26.11 -4.55
N VAL A 128 -19.81 -26.48 -3.34
CA VAL A 128 -19.12 -25.63 -2.37
C VAL A 128 -17.63 -25.63 -2.69
N VAL A 129 -17.07 -24.46 -2.97
CA VAL A 129 -15.61 -24.32 -3.11
C VAL A 129 -15.01 -24.13 -1.71
N LEU A 130 -13.96 -24.87 -1.39
CA LEU A 130 -13.24 -24.82 -0.12
C LEU A 130 -11.77 -24.52 -0.40
N VAL A 131 -11.24 -23.45 0.21
CA VAL A 131 -9.83 -23.07 0.03
C VAL A 131 -9.15 -22.90 1.37
N HIS A 132 -8.07 -23.65 1.55
CA HIS A 132 -7.13 -23.51 2.66
C HIS A 132 -5.73 -23.90 2.18
N ASN A 133 -4.76 -23.04 2.41
CA ASN A 133 -3.34 -23.30 2.13
C ASN A 133 -2.53 -23.00 3.40
N PRO A 134 -1.98 -24.03 4.09
CA PRO A 134 -1.22 -23.83 5.33
C PRO A 134 0.08 -23.04 5.14
N ASP A 135 0.59 -22.94 3.90
CA ASP A 135 1.82 -22.20 3.60
C ASP A 135 1.57 -20.71 3.33
N ALA A 136 0.29 -20.29 3.23
CA ALA A 136 -0.08 -18.91 2.96
C ALA A 136 -0.61 -18.20 4.22
N PRO A 137 -0.07 -17.02 4.61
CA PRO A 137 -0.50 -16.27 5.79
C PRO A 137 -1.99 -15.94 5.82
N ALA A 138 -2.63 -15.83 4.65
CA ALA A 138 -4.07 -15.61 4.53
C ALA A 138 -4.93 -16.72 5.15
N TYR A 139 -4.40 -17.93 5.31
CA TYR A 139 -5.13 -19.10 5.80
C TYR A 139 -4.58 -19.66 7.11
N LEU A 140 -3.28 -19.55 7.34
CA LEU A 140 -2.61 -19.95 8.58
C LEU A 140 -1.55 -18.92 8.94
N CYS A 141 -1.66 -18.32 10.11
CA CYS A 141 -0.67 -17.38 10.61
C CYS A 141 -0.66 -17.35 12.15
N ILE A 142 0.39 -16.75 12.71
CA ILE A 142 0.41 -16.37 14.12
C ILE A 142 0.11 -14.88 14.19
N ALA A 143 -0.98 -14.54 14.86
CA ALA A 143 -1.38 -13.17 15.10
C ALA A 143 -1.83 -12.99 16.56
N ASP A 144 -1.43 -11.89 17.20
CA ASP A 144 -1.70 -11.62 18.61
C ASP A 144 -1.32 -12.79 19.54
N GLU A 145 -0.21 -13.51 19.24
CA GLU A 145 0.32 -14.69 19.97
C GLU A 145 -0.61 -15.92 19.91
N ARG A 146 -1.48 -16.00 18.92
CA ARG A 146 -2.40 -17.12 18.71
C ARG A 146 -2.22 -17.70 17.32
N LEU A 147 -2.38 -19.03 17.19
CA LEU A 147 -2.50 -19.68 15.89
C LEU A 147 -3.88 -19.37 15.31
N VAL A 148 -3.91 -18.73 14.17
CA VAL A 148 -5.13 -18.39 13.41
C VAL A 148 -5.25 -19.31 12.22
N LEU A 149 -6.39 -20.01 12.13
CA LEU A 149 -6.74 -20.89 11.00
C LEU A 149 -7.98 -20.33 10.32
N ARG A 150 -7.91 -20.22 9.00
CA ARG A 150 -8.99 -19.69 8.17
C ARG A 150 -9.32 -20.65 7.03
N LEU A 151 -10.61 -20.84 6.77
CA LEU A 151 -11.15 -21.55 5.62
C LEU A 151 -11.99 -20.56 4.82
N LYS A 152 -11.64 -20.36 3.55
CA LYS A 152 -12.47 -19.59 2.60
C LYS A 152 -13.44 -20.54 1.92
N THR A 153 -14.70 -20.11 1.77
CA THR A 153 -15.78 -20.90 1.15
C THR A 153 -16.58 -20.05 0.17
N SER A 154 -17.36 -20.72 -0.69
CA SER A 154 -18.38 -20.08 -1.51
C SER A 154 -19.39 -19.32 -0.66
N PRO A 155 -19.92 -18.16 -1.12
CA PRO A 155 -20.84 -17.34 -0.35
C PRO A 155 -22.19 -18.06 -0.12
N HIS A 156 -22.76 -17.89 1.07
CA HIS A 156 -24.11 -18.34 1.44
C HIS A 156 -24.39 -19.83 1.23
N LYS A 157 -23.37 -20.69 1.09
CA LYS A 157 -23.55 -22.15 0.90
C LYS A 157 -23.17 -22.97 2.12
N VAL A 158 -22.45 -22.42 3.07
CA VAL A 158 -21.95 -23.14 4.24
C VAL A 158 -22.67 -22.72 5.50
N ALA A 159 -23.26 -23.68 6.22
CA ALA A 159 -23.93 -23.43 7.48
C ALA A 159 -22.98 -23.39 8.68
N LYS A 160 -22.04 -24.37 8.73
CA LYS A 160 -21.10 -24.53 9.85
C LYS A 160 -19.80 -25.17 9.37
N VAL A 161 -18.69 -24.75 9.99
CA VAL A 161 -17.37 -25.35 9.83
C VAL A 161 -16.80 -25.69 11.20
N PHE A 162 -16.06 -26.79 11.26
CA PHE A 162 -15.32 -27.23 12.43
C PHE A 162 -13.88 -27.55 12.06
N LEU A 163 -12.96 -27.16 12.90
CA LEU A 163 -11.62 -27.73 12.92
C LEU A 163 -11.67 -29.07 13.70
N VAL A 164 -11.08 -30.11 13.14
CA VAL A 164 -10.98 -31.44 13.75
C VAL A 164 -9.52 -31.82 13.87
N THR A 165 -9.13 -32.24 15.09
CA THR A 165 -7.78 -32.72 15.43
C THR A 165 -7.90 -34.02 16.20
N ASP A 166 -6.79 -34.62 16.60
CA ASP A 166 -6.78 -35.80 17.45
C ASP A 166 -7.31 -35.50 18.87
N GLU A 167 -7.29 -34.24 19.31
CA GLU A 167 -7.73 -33.82 20.63
C GLU A 167 -9.22 -33.44 20.70
N GLY A 168 -9.87 -33.20 19.55
CA GLY A 168 -11.27 -32.84 19.55
C GLY A 168 -11.74 -32.09 18.28
N ARG A 169 -12.88 -31.43 18.45
CA ARG A 169 -13.58 -30.70 17.38
C ARG A 169 -13.97 -29.31 17.90
N TRP A 170 -13.58 -28.26 17.18
CA TRP A 170 -13.86 -26.86 17.53
C TRP A 170 -14.68 -26.18 16.44
N SER A 171 -15.73 -25.48 16.84
CA SER A 171 -16.53 -24.69 15.90
C SER A 171 -15.75 -23.45 15.45
N MET A 172 -15.75 -23.21 14.15
CA MET A 172 -15.21 -21.99 13.56
C MET A 172 -16.29 -20.91 13.45
N GLU A 173 -15.89 -19.66 13.60
CA GLU A 173 -16.77 -18.50 13.45
C GLU A 173 -16.73 -18.00 12.00
N ARG A 174 -17.89 -17.55 11.46
CA ARG A 174 -17.92 -16.79 10.22
C ARG A 174 -17.42 -15.37 10.52
N GLN A 175 -16.20 -15.07 10.07
CA GLN A 175 -15.52 -13.81 10.32
C GLN A 175 -15.86 -12.74 9.28
N LEU A 176 -15.81 -13.11 8.00
CA LEU A 176 -16.00 -12.24 6.85
C LEU A 176 -17.02 -12.87 5.90
N GLN A 177 -17.83 -12.02 5.27
CA GLN A 177 -18.80 -12.46 4.26
C GLN A 177 -19.00 -11.32 3.26
N TRP A 178 -18.84 -11.62 1.97
CA TRP A 178 -19.02 -10.69 0.85
C TRP A 178 -19.70 -11.41 -0.33
N GLU A 179 -20.01 -10.67 -1.38
CA GLU A 179 -20.75 -11.19 -2.54
C GLU A 179 -20.18 -12.51 -3.10
N TYR A 180 -18.84 -12.68 -3.08
CA TYR A 180 -18.16 -13.81 -3.73
C TYR A 180 -17.52 -14.82 -2.77
N GLY A 181 -17.69 -14.70 -1.48
CA GLY A 181 -17.08 -15.63 -0.54
C GLY A 181 -17.38 -15.38 0.92
N GLU A 182 -16.96 -16.33 1.74
CA GLU A 182 -16.99 -16.27 3.19
C GLU A 182 -15.67 -16.78 3.76
N VAL A 183 -15.29 -16.27 4.93
CA VAL A 183 -14.17 -16.80 5.69
C VAL A 183 -14.65 -17.26 7.06
N PHE A 184 -14.40 -18.54 7.34
CA PHE A 184 -14.52 -19.11 8.67
C PHE A 184 -13.16 -19.07 9.35
N ARG A 185 -13.15 -18.66 10.60
CA ARG A 185 -11.95 -18.41 11.43
C ARG A 185 -12.02 -19.18 12.75
N LEU A 186 -10.86 -19.65 13.17
CA LEU A 186 -10.63 -20.13 14.54
C LEU A 186 -9.26 -19.66 15.01
N SER A 187 -9.18 -19.17 16.25
CA SER A 187 -7.91 -18.89 16.90
C SER A 187 -7.68 -19.84 18.07
N LEU A 188 -6.50 -20.43 18.13
CA LEU A 188 -6.07 -21.35 19.17
C LEU A 188 -4.92 -20.75 19.97
N LYS A 189 -4.74 -21.19 21.22
CA LYS A 189 -3.46 -20.99 21.89
C LYS A 189 -2.36 -21.59 21.03
N PHE A 190 -1.25 -20.89 20.89
CA PHE A 190 -0.12 -21.34 20.06
C PHE A 190 0.38 -22.74 20.50
N PRO A 191 0.20 -23.79 19.68
CA PRO A 191 0.62 -25.15 20.03
C PRO A 191 2.06 -25.44 19.55
N ASP A 192 2.71 -26.46 20.12
CA ASP A 192 4.01 -26.94 19.68
C ASP A 192 3.96 -27.57 18.28
N SER A 193 2.84 -28.16 17.91
CA SER A 193 2.50 -28.64 16.57
C SER A 193 1.00 -28.94 16.50
N LEU A 194 0.43 -29.00 15.30
CA LEU A 194 -0.98 -29.32 15.13
C LEU A 194 -1.22 -30.13 13.85
N LYS A 195 -1.87 -31.30 13.99
CA LYS A 195 -2.43 -32.04 12.86
C LYS A 195 -3.92 -31.81 12.83
N TYR A 196 -4.45 -31.34 11.67
CA TYR A 196 -5.83 -30.88 11.60
C TYR A 196 -6.46 -31.08 10.22
N ARG A 197 -7.79 -31.07 10.18
CA ARG A 197 -8.63 -31.00 8.98
C ARG A 197 -9.90 -30.21 9.25
N PHE A 198 -10.57 -29.79 8.20
CA PHE A 198 -11.86 -29.11 8.31
C PHE A 198 -12.99 -30.12 8.01
N VAL A 199 -14.09 -29.98 8.75
CA VAL A 199 -15.35 -30.68 8.48
C VAL A 199 -16.47 -29.67 8.61
N GLY A 200 -17.40 -29.66 7.67
CA GLY A 200 -18.50 -28.70 7.71
C GLY A 200 -19.77 -29.25 7.09
N TYR A 201 -20.80 -28.41 7.10
CA TYR A 201 -22.12 -28.73 6.56
C TYR A 201 -22.60 -27.58 5.68
N THR A 202 -23.11 -27.90 4.50
CA THR A 202 -23.81 -26.94 3.66
C THR A 202 -25.13 -26.50 4.30
N ILE A 203 -25.73 -25.45 3.76
CA ILE A 203 -27.08 -25.03 4.21
C ILE A 203 -28.17 -26.10 3.95
N GLU A 204 -27.95 -26.99 2.97
CA GLU A 204 -28.81 -28.15 2.67
C GLU A 204 -28.52 -29.35 3.60
N GLY A 205 -27.52 -29.27 4.46
CA GLY A 205 -27.15 -30.32 5.42
C GLY A 205 -26.16 -31.35 4.88
N THR A 206 -25.59 -31.16 3.69
CA THR A 206 -24.56 -32.06 3.13
C THR A 206 -23.25 -31.86 3.88
N GLU A 207 -22.64 -32.96 4.35
CA GLU A 207 -21.32 -32.93 4.99
C GLU A 207 -20.22 -32.80 3.94
N PHE A 208 -19.21 -31.99 4.23
CA PHE A 208 -17.96 -31.89 3.46
C PHE A 208 -16.74 -31.96 4.38
N SER A 209 -15.59 -32.34 3.82
CA SER A 209 -14.30 -32.26 4.52
C SER A 209 -13.20 -31.70 3.63
N LEU A 210 -12.18 -31.06 4.25
CA LEU A 210 -10.97 -30.62 3.59
C LEU A 210 -9.76 -31.00 4.47
N PRO A 211 -8.84 -31.87 4.04
CA PRO A 211 -8.86 -32.62 2.77
C PRO A 211 -10.10 -33.51 2.61
N GLU A 212 -10.47 -33.82 1.34
CA GLU A 212 -11.63 -34.67 1.04
C GLU A 212 -11.45 -36.08 1.60
N ASP A 213 -10.23 -36.64 1.52
CA ASP A 213 -9.89 -37.94 2.13
C ASP A 213 -9.74 -37.76 3.65
N PRO A 214 -10.63 -38.37 4.47
CA PRO A 214 -10.59 -38.26 5.92
C PRO A 214 -9.32 -38.81 6.58
N SER A 215 -8.53 -39.63 5.86
CA SER A 215 -7.23 -40.12 6.34
C SER A 215 -6.11 -39.12 6.23
N GLN A 216 -6.30 -38.07 5.44
CA GLN A 216 -5.36 -36.95 5.25
C GLN A 216 -5.62 -35.83 6.23
N SER A 217 -4.59 -35.05 6.50
CA SER A 217 -4.63 -33.86 7.38
C SER A 217 -3.60 -32.88 6.95
N PHE A 218 -3.87 -31.61 7.23
CA PHE A 218 -2.85 -30.55 7.25
C PHE A 218 -1.98 -30.67 8.49
N PHE A 219 -0.82 -30.04 8.44
CA PHE A 219 0.13 -30.05 9.54
C PHE A 219 0.71 -28.63 9.77
N PHE A 220 0.74 -28.21 11.02
CA PHE A 220 1.46 -27.02 11.49
C PHE A 220 2.63 -27.49 12.37
N ASP A 221 3.83 -27.02 12.09
CA ASP A 221 5.09 -27.48 12.69
C ASP A 221 5.43 -26.84 14.05
N GLY A 222 4.60 -25.88 14.51
CA GLY A 222 4.83 -25.17 15.76
C GLY A 222 5.81 -24.00 15.61
N ILE A 223 6.14 -23.57 14.39
CA ILE A 223 7.08 -22.48 14.14
C ILE A 223 6.33 -21.27 13.56
N ASP A 224 6.62 -20.09 14.07
CA ASP A 224 6.19 -18.84 13.49
C ASP A 224 7.19 -18.40 12.41
N HIS A 225 6.93 -18.78 11.19
CA HIS A 225 7.77 -18.46 10.03
C HIS A 225 7.63 -17.01 9.56
N PHE A 226 6.59 -16.31 10.00
CA PHE A 226 6.31 -14.93 9.61
C PHE A 226 5.82 -14.09 10.81
N PRO A 227 6.71 -13.79 11.76
CA PRO A 227 6.35 -13.19 13.04
C PRO A 227 5.82 -11.76 12.88
N GLN A 228 4.76 -11.48 13.63
CA GLN A 228 4.18 -10.15 13.74
C GLN A 228 5.11 -9.20 14.53
N LEU A 229 5.45 -8.06 13.92
CA LEU A 229 6.23 -7.00 14.55
C LEU A 229 5.34 -6.14 15.46
N LYS A 230 5.39 -6.37 16.76
CA LYS A 230 4.52 -5.69 17.75
C LYS A 230 4.70 -4.16 17.76
N TRP A 231 5.92 -3.67 17.51
CA TRP A 231 6.16 -2.23 17.48
C TRP A 231 5.46 -1.54 16.29
N VAL A 232 5.22 -2.28 15.18
CA VAL A 232 4.41 -1.83 14.04
C VAL A 232 2.92 -1.92 14.38
N SER A 233 2.43 -3.12 14.73
CA SER A 233 1.01 -3.38 14.90
C SER A 233 0.35 -2.53 15.99
N LYS A 234 1.11 -2.10 16.99
CA LYS A 234 0.66 -1.20 18.06
C LYS A 234 1.03 0.26 17.83
N GLY A 235 1.78 0.54 16.77
CA GLY A 235 2.36 1.84 16.50
C GLY A 235 1.44 2.81 15.76
N THR A 236 1.94 4.05 15.67
CA THR A 236 1.51 5.12 14.77
C THR A 236 2.75 5.61 14.05
N ILE A 237 2.71 5.64 12.72
CA ILE A 237 3.85 6.05 11.89
C ILE A 237 3.62 7.46 11.39
N TYR A 238 4.68 8.26 11.30
CA TYR A 238 4.64 9.59 10.73
C TYR A 238 5.61 9.65 9.55
N GLN A 239 5.07 9.91 8.36
CA GLN A 239 5.85 10.07 7.14
C GLN A 239 6.42 11.49 7.07
N ILE A 240 7.73 11.60 6.87
CA ILE A 240 8.45 12.87 6.75
C ILE A 240 9.09 12.95 5.36
N PHE A 241 8.81 14.04 4.66
CA PHE A 241 9.56 14.53 3.52
C PHE A 241 10.60 15.55 4.04
N PRO A 242 11.87 15.14 4.25
CA PRO A 242 12.82 15.90 5.07
C PRO A 242 12.97 17.36 4.62
N GLU A 243 13.12 17.56 3.32
CA GLU A 243 13.33 18.87 2.69
C GLU A 243 12.19 19.88 2.96
N ARG A 244 10.99 19.39 3.29
CA ARG A 244 9.76 20.17 3.50
C ARG A 244 9.22 20.09 4.93
N PHE A 245 10.00 19.53 5.87
CA PHE A 245 9.52 19.30 7.23
C PHE A 245 9.86 20.48 8.17
N TYR A 246 11.13 20.75 8.40
CA TYR A 246 11.61 21.87 9.20
C TYR A 246 13.10 22.11 8.94
N ASN A 247 13.49 23.38 8.79
CA ASN A 247 14.88 23.80 8.66
C ASN A 247 15.51 24.02 10.03
N GLY A 248 16.35 23.08 10.48
CA GLY A 248 17.06 23.15 11.76
C GLY A 248 18.47 23.70 11.65
N ASN A 249 19.06 23.63 10.45
CA ASN A 249 20.44 24.07 10.21
C ASN A 249 20.58 24.89 8.92
N PRO A 250 20.26 26.19 8.91
CA PRO A 250 20.35 27.01 7.70
C PRO A 250 21.72 27.10 7.02
N LYS A 251 22.76 26.51 7.62
CA LYS A 251 24.11 26.51 7.02
C LYS A 251 24.26 25.47 5.90
N ASN A 252 23.44 24.43 5.89
CA ASN A 252 23.44 23.39 4.85
C ASN A 252 22.54 23.74 3.66
N ASP A 253 21.68 24.75 3.76
CA ASP A 253 20.73 25.13 2.71
C ASP A 253 21.40 25.34 1.35
N ILE A 254 22.57 26.00 1.32
CA ILE A 254 23.29 26.26 0.09
C ILE A 254 23.81 24.99 -0.59
N LEU A 255 23.99 23.91 0.17
CA LEU A 255 24.45 22.61 -0.35
C LEU A 255 23.38 21.93 -1.19
N ALA A 256 22.10 22.27 -0.98
CA ALA A 256 20.99 21.78 -1.78
C ALA A 256 21.15 22.15 -3.27
N ILE A 257 21.59 23.39 -3.55
CA ILE A 257 21.83 23.85 -4.92
C ILE A 257 23.00 23.09 -5.56
N GLY A 258 24.07 22.83 -4.80
CA GLY A 258 25.22 22.07 -5.28
C GLY A 258 24.91 20.61 -5.59
N SER A 259 23.94 20.01 -4.91
CA SER A 259 23.53 18.61 -5.14
C SER A 259 22.87 18.41 -6.51
N ASP A 260 22.34 19.47 -7.11
CA ASP A 260 21.69 19.48 -8.41
C ASP A 260 22.64 19.60 -9.62
N GLU A 261 23.97 19.61 -9.42
CA GLU A 261 24.95 19.84 -10.49
C GLU A 261 24.77 18.91 -11.69
N PHE A 262 24.40 17.64 -11.48
CA PHE A 262 24.19 16.66 -12.55
C PHE A 262 22.88 16.84 -13.31
N HIS A 263 21.86 17.42 -12.70
CA HIS A 263 20.60 17.76 -13.37
C HIS A 263 20.72 19.05 -14.17
N TYR A 264 21.68 19.89 -13.84
CA TYR A 264 21.80 21.26 -14.31
C TYR A 264 22.97 21.48 -15.27
N ASN A 265 23.40 20.49 -16.04
CA ASN A 265 24.35 20.75 -17.09
C ASN A 265 23.66 21.40 -18.31
N GLU A 266 24.45 22.21 -19.09
CA GLU A 266 23.97 22.95 -20.25
C GLU A 266 23.26 22.10 -21.32
N GLN A 267 23.49 20.77 -21.37
CA GLN A 267 22.85 19.86 -22.33
C GLN A 267 21.42 19.54 -21.95
N TRP A 268 21.09 19.49 -20.66
CA TRP A 268 19.73 19.35 -20.15
C TRP A 268 18.90 20.62 -20.42
N ALA A 269 19.51 21.79 -20.25
CA ALA A 269 18.94 23.09 -20.56
C ALA A 269 18.53 23.20 -22.04
N GLN A 270 19.22 22.53 -22.94
CA GLN A 270 18.90 22.52 -24.37
C GLN A 270 17.65 21.70 -24.72
N ASN A 271 17.22 20.75 -23.89
CA ASN A 271 16.00 19.97 -24.09
C ASN A 271 14.69 20.64 -23.61
N LYS A 272 14.73 21.89 -23.19
CA LYS A 272 13.61 22.84 -23.00
C LYS A 272 12.47 22.47 -22.03
N LEU A 273 12.51 21.41 -21.29
CA LEU A 273 11.40 21.10 -20.38
C LEU A 273 11.54 21.65 -18.95
N TRP A 274 12.78 22.03 -18.52
CA TRP A 274 13.07 22.35 -17.13
C TRP A 274 14.02 23.53 -16.90
N ALA A 275 14.42 24.27 -17.94
CA ALA A 275 15.75 24.88 -17.97
C ALA A 275 15.81 26.42 -17.96
N GLU A 276 14.75 27.14 -17.72
CA GLU A 276 14.87 28.61 -17.74
C GLU A 276 15.38 29.22 -16.42
N GLU A 277 15.34 28.54 -15.28
CA GLU A 277 15.68 29.16 -13.97
C GLU A 277 16.43 28.25 -13.02
N GLY A 278 17.24 27.32 -13.21
CA GLY A 278 18.07 26.54 -12.28
C GLY A 278 17.53 26.21 -10.89
N PRO A 279 18.22 25.36 -10.11
CA PRO A 279 17.81 25.07 -8.74
C PRO A 279 17.75 26.36 -7.91
N SER A 280 16.70 26.50 -7.11
CA SER A 280 16.46 27.70 -6.31
C SER A 280 16.30 27.36 -4.84
N LEU A 281 16.93 28.14 -3.98
CA LEU A 281 16.68 28.15 -2.55
C LEU A 281 15.56 29.17 -2.24
N ALA A 282 14.44 28.69 -1.75
CA ALA A 282 13.30 29.51 -1.40
C ALA A 282 13.24 29.76 0.11
N ASN A 283 12.66 30.89 0.50
CA ASN A 283 12.30 31.08 1.90
C ASN A 283 11.19 30.08 2.29
N TRP A 284 11.20 29.64 3.56
CA TRP A 284 10.26 28.62 4.06
C TRP A 284 8.79 28.88 3.72
N ASN A 285 8.37 30.14 3.69
CA ASN A 285 7.01 30.56 3.40
C ASN A 285 6.82 31.07 1.95
N ALA A 286 7.81 30.85 1.08
CA ALA A 286 7.68 31.25 -0.31
C ALA A 286 6.63 30.40 -1.04
N PRO A 287 5.96 30.92 -2.07
CA PRO A 287 5.02 30.15 -2.85
C PRO A 287 5.73 28.99 -3.58
N VAL A 288 4.97 27.93 -3.87
CA VAL A 288 5.44 26.84 -4.73
C VAL A 288 5.71 27.39 -6.13
N SER A 289 6.85 27.02 -6.71
CA SER A 289 7.20 27.43 -8.08
C SER A 289 6.50 26.53 -9.10
N SER A 290 5.85 27.13 -10.08
CA SER A 290 5.27 26.43 -11.22
C SER A 290 6.30 25.79 -12.17
N GLN A 291 7.57 26.12 -12.01
CA GLN A 291 8.63 25.72 -12.95
C GLN A 291 9.67 24.78 -12.34
N HIS A 292 9.71 24.61 -11.00
CA HIS A 292 10.81 23.98 -10.28
C HIS A 292 10.37 22.96 -9.21
N CYS A 293 9.30 22.21 -9.42
CA CYS A 293 8.74 21.32 -8.39
C CYS A 293 9.79 20.46 -7.65
N CYS A 294 10.74 19.88 -8.37
CA CYS A 294 11.76 18.98 -7.84
C CYS A 294 13.08 19.69 -7.47
N HIS A 295 13.26 20.95 -7.88
CA HIS A 295 14.49 21.74 -7.76
C HIS A 295 14.30 23.05 -6.99
N GLN A 296 13.13 23.27 -6.40
CA GLN A 296 12.89 24.32 -5.41
C GLN A 296 13.15 23.76 -4.01
N TYR A 297 14.18 24.25 -3.36
CA TYR A 297 14.58 23.81 -2.02
C TYR A 297 14.11 24.78 -0.96
N PHE A 298 13.75 24.29 0.22
CA PHE A 298 13.32 25.08 1.38
C PHE A 298 14.23 24.86 2.60
N GLY A 299 15.17 23.92 2.52
CA GLY A 299 16.19 23.70 3.53
C GLY A 299 15.76 22.84 4.72
N GLY A 300 14.70 22.07 4.61
CA GLY A 300 14.38 21.08 5.65
C GLY A 300 15.46 20.01 5.76
N ASP A 301 15.80 19.57 6.99
CA ASP A 301 16.97 18.75 7.27
C ASP A 301 16.79 17.81 8.49
N LEU A 302 17.81 16.98 8.76
CA LEU A 302 17.82 16.03 9.88
C LEU A 302 17.81 16.76 11.24
N ALA A 303 18.49 17.90 11.35
CA ALA A 303 18.49 18.72 12.56
C ALA A 303 17.07 19.22 12.87
N GLY A 304 16.34 19.65 11.83
CA GLY A 304 14.94 20.06 11.97
C GLY A 304 14.02 18.92 12.41
N ILE A 305 14.27 17.70 11.94
CA ILE A 305 13.52 16.53 12.41
C ILE A 305 13.79 16.28 13.90
N ILE A 306 15.06 16.37 14.32
CA ILE A 306 15.46 16.21 15.74
C ILE A 306 14.74 17.22 16.63
N GLU A 307 14.67 18.51 16.22
CA GLU A 307 13.98 19.55 16.97
C GLU A 307 12.47 19.29 17.16
N LYS A 308 11.84 18.55 16.25
CA LYS A 308 10.40 18.26 16.27
C LYS A 308 10.05 16.90 16.89
N LEU A 309 11.02 16.10 17.34
CA LEU A 309 10.75 14.76 17.91
C LEU A 309 9.81 14.79 19.12
N ASP A 310 9.90 15.83 19.97
CA ASP A 310 9.00 15.95 21.13
C ASP A 310 7.56 16.30 20.73
N TYR A 311 7.37 17.10 19.66
CA TYR A 311 6.05 17.32 19.05
C TYR A 311 5.46 16.01 18.53
N LEU A 312 6.24 15.24 17.77
CA LEU A 312 5.82 13.96 17.20
C LEU A 312 5.49 12.93 18.31
N LYS A 313 6.31 12.86 19.36
CA LYS A 313 6.02 12.06 20.52
C LYS A 313 4.71 12.48 21.22
N GLY A 314 4.49 13.79 21.37
CA GLY A 314 3.26 14.36 21.93
C GLY A 314 2.02 14.08 21.08
N LEU A 315 2.19 13.80 19.78
CA LEU A 315 1.13 13.35 18.86
C LEU A 315 0.84 11.84 18.97
N GLY A 316 1.69 11.09 19.69
CA GLY A 316 1.58 9.64 19.85
C GLY A 316 2.32 8.83 18.78
N VAL A 317 3.20 9.46 18.00
CA VAL A 317 4.03 8.81 16.99
C VAL A 317 5.02 7.85 17.66
N THR A 318 5.15 6.64 17.11
CA THR A 318 6.05 5.58 17.57
C THR A 318 7.09 5.18 16.52
N ALA A 319 6.92 5.60 15.29
CA ALA A 319 7.91 5.40 14.24
C ALA A 319 7.87 6.55 13.22
N LEU A 320 9.04 6.85 12.66
CA LEU A 320 9.22 7.79 11.56
C LEU A 320 9.46 6.99 10.29
N TYR A 321 8.84 7.37 9.19
CA TYR A 321 9.22 6.98 7.86
C TYR A 321 9.77 8.20 7.14
N LEU A 322 11.05 8.16 6.76
CA LEU A 322 11.73 9.23 6.06
C LEU A 322 11.74 8.94 4.56
N ASN A 323 11.23 9.87 3.74
CA ASN A 323 11.49 9.84 2.30
C ASN A 323 13.02 9.87 2.06
N PRO A 324 13.51 9.56 0.83
CA PRO A 324 14.93 9.31 0.61
C PRO A 324 15.86 10.41 1.16
N ILE A 325 16.87 9.99 1.94
CA ILE A 325 17.85 10.88 2.57
C ILE A 325 19.25 10.72 2.00
N PHE A 326 19.43 9.80 1.05
CA PHE A 326 20.73 9.53 0.45
C PHE A 326 21.14 10.62 -0.54
N ASP A 327 22.42 10.68 -0.88
CA ASP A 327 22.94 11.67 -1.82
C ASP A 327 22.18 11.61 -3.16
N SER A 328 21.67 12.73 -3.61
CA SER A 328 20.72 12.82 -4.73
C SER A 328 20.63 14.24 -5.27
N GLY A 329 20.18 14.38 -6.51
CA GLY A 329 20.13 15.66 -7.20
C GLY A 329 18.88 16.48 -6.99
N SER A 330 17.80 15.88 -6.47
CA SER A 330 16.50 16.55 -6.35
C SER A 330 16.07 16.79 -4.89
N ALA A 331 15.04 17.60 -4.71
CA ALA A 331 14.41 17.83 -3.41
C ALA A 331 13.73 16.57 -2.85
N HIS A 332 13.25 15.66 -3.72
CA HIS A 332 12.56 14.44 -3.32
C HIS A 332 13.49 13.26 -3.02
N GLY A 333 14.73 13.26 -3.55
CA GLY A 333 15.74 12.27 -3.24
C GLY A 333 15.64 10.91 -3.95
N TYR A 334 14.63 10.69 -4.83
CA TYR A 334 14.47 9.40 -5.52
C TYR A 334 15.50 9.17 -6.65
N ASP A 335 16.23 10.19 -7.07
CA ASP A 335 17.30 10.15 -8.04
C ASP A 335 18.67 9.98 -7.34
N THR A 336 18.89 8.86 -6.71
CA THR A 336 20.04 8.60 -5.84
C THR A 336 21.37 8.64 -6.61
N HIS A 337 22.34 9.42 -6.11
CA HIS A 337 23.71 9.51 -6.61
C HIS A 337 24.68 8.61 -5.82
N ASP A 338 24.47 8.45 -4.53
CA ASP A 338 25.23 7.54 -3.68
C ASP A 338 24.37 7.02 -2.52
N TYR A 339 24.05 5.72 -2.54
CA TYR A 339 23.27 5.07 -1.48
C TYR A 339 24.03 4.91 -0.16
N MET A 340 25.34 5.08 -0.16
CA MET A 340 26.19 4.89 1.03
C MET A 340 26.47 6.20 1.76
N LYS A 341 25.84 7.30 1.34
CA LYS A 341 26.09 8.64 1.84
C LYS A 341 24.79 9.37 2.12
N VAL A 342 24.70 10.05 3.26
CA VAL A 342 23.63 11.01 3.55
C VAL A 342 23.79 12.24 2.65
N SER A 343 22.72 12.73 2.07
CA SER A 343 22.78 13.93 1.25
C SER A 343 23.18 15.14 2.09
N SER A 344 24.18 15.88 1.62
CA SER A 344 24.72 17.06 2.32
C SER A 344 23.69 18.16 2.57
N LYS A 345 22.60 18.20 1.77
CA LYS A 345 21.47 19.11 1.99
C LYS A 345 20.66 18.77 3.25
N PHE A 346 20.73 17.52 3.72
CA PHE A 346 20.05 17.08 4.93
C PHE A 346 20.96 17.03 6.16
N GLY A 347 22.29 17.03 5.96
CA GLY A 347 23.29 16.91 7.02
C GLY A 347 24.36 15.90 6.71
N THR A 348 24.88 15.28 7.76
CA THR A 348 25.96 14.29 7.71
C THR A 348 25.48 12.94 8.24
N GLU A 349 26.33 11.91 8.14
CA GLU A 349 26.10 10.62 8.80
C GLU A 349 26.02 10.76 10.33
N GLU A 350 26.78 11.68 10.91
CA GLU A 350 26.71 12.00 12.35
C GLU A 350 25.37 12.59 12.74
N ASP A 351 24.78 13.48 11.91
CA ASP A 351 23.43 14.03 12.14
C ASP A 351 22.36 12.93 12.04
N LEU A 352 22.51 11.98 11.11
CA LEU A 352 21.62 10.83 11.04
C LEU A 352 21.77 9.93 12.27
N GLN A 353 23.00 9.69 12.75
CA GLN A 353 23.22 8.92 13.96
C GLN A 353 22.60 9.61 15.19
N GLU A 354 22.67 10.93 15.25
CA GLU A 354 22.01 11.72 16.30
C GLU A 354 20.49 11.57 16.22
N LEU A 355 19.89 11.69 15.02
CA LEU A 355 18.46 11.49 14.82
C LEU A 355 18.01 10.09 15.28
N LEU A 356 18.72 9.03 14.86
CA LEU A 356 18.43 7.66 15.26
C LEU A 356 18.48 7.51 16.79
N ASN A 357 19.55 8.04 17.42
CA ASN A 357 19.72 7.97 18.87
C ASN A 357 18.61 8.72 19.61
N GLU A 358 18.27 9.93 19.18
CA GLU A 358 17.23 10.77 19.80
C GLU A 358 15.82 10.21 19.60
N ALA A 359 15.54 9.62 18.43
CA ALA A 359 14.29 8.90 18.18
C ALA A 359 14.18 7.65 19.08
N HIS A 360 15.22 6.82 19.13
CA HIS A 360 15.24 5.62 19.96
C HIS A 360 15.12 5.92 21.46
N LYS A 361 15.78 6.97 21.98
CA LYS A 361 15.61 7.43 23.36
C LYS A 361 14.15 7.78 23.70
N ARG A 362 13.38 8.22 22.71
CA ARG A 362 11.95 8.54 22.85
C ARG A 362 11.04 7.34 22.60
N GLY A 363 11.61 6.16 22.30
CA GLY A 363 10.88 4.94 21.97
C GLY A 363 10.31 4.96 20.54
N MET A 364 10.83 5.79 19.65
CA MET A 364 10.47 5.84 18.25
C MET A 364 11.44 5.03 17.41
N ARG A 365 10.94 4.35 16.38
CA ARG A 365 11.71 3.66 15.34
C ARG A 365 11.87 4.54 14.11
N VAL A 366 12.87 4.25 13.27
CA VAL A 366 13.13 5.01 12.03
C VAL A 366 13.22 4.07 10.84
N ILE A 367 12.34 4.27 9.87
CA ILE A 367 12.25 3.52 8.61
C ILE A 367 12.81 4.42 7.52
N LEU A 368 13.75 3.89 6.73
CA LEU A 368 14.34 4.60 5.60
C LEU A 368 13.67 4.19 4.28
N ASP A 369 13.71 5.08 3.29
CA ASP A 369 13.28 4.79 1.93
C ASP A 369 14.42 4.17 1.12
N PHE A 370 14.13 3.13 0.33
CA PHE A 370 15.07 2.42 -0.50
C PHE A 370 14.59 2.37 -1.95
N VAL A 371 15.39 2.87 -2.86
CA VAL A 371 15.05 3.04 -4.29
C VAL A 371 15.89 2.07 -5.15
N PRO A 372 15.58 0.76 -5.19
CA PRO A 372 16.43 -0.21 -5.89
C PRO A 372 16.17 -0.31 -7.39
N ASN A 373 15.11 0.31 -7.92
CA ASN A 373 14.73 0.19 -9.34
C ASN A 373 15.60 1.03 -10.27
N HIS A 374 16.04 2.21 -9.85
CA HIS A 374 16.74 3.19 -10.67
C HIS A 374 17.72 4.02 -9.84
N THR A 375 18.61 4.74 -10.52
CA THR A 375 19.53 5.71 -9.90
C THR A 375 19.29 7.09 -10.48
N GLY A 376 19.92 8.11 -9.92
CA GLY A 376 20.04 9.40 -10.57
C GLY A 376 21.15 9.44 -11.61
N LEU A 377 21.17 10.49 -12.42
CA LEU A 377 22.21 10.69 -13.43
C LEU A 377 23.60 10.81 -12.82
N GLY A 378 23.71 11.37 -11.61
CA GLY A 378 24.98 11.55 -10.90
C GLY A 378 25.54 10.29 -10.23
N PHE A 379 24.84 9.15 -10.32
CA PHE A 379 25.33 7.91 -9.73
C PHE A 379 26.65 7.49 -10.37
N TRP A 380 27.66 7.21 -9.56
CA TRP A 380 29.02 7.01 -10.00
C TRP A 380 29.19 5.90 -11.06
N ALA A 381 28.42 4.80 -10.96
CA ALA A 381 28.47 3.73 -11.95
C ALA A 381 27.84 4.16 -13.29
N PHE A 382 26.75 4.95 -13.26
CA PHE A 382 26.14 5.48 -14.47
C PHE A 382 27.05 6.50 -15.17
N GLN A 383 27.72 7.36 -14.40
CA GLN A 383 28.70 8.32 -14.94
C GLN A 383 29.89 7.62 -15.58
N ASP A 384 30.34 6.47 -15.06
CA ASP A 384 31.36 5.66 -15.66
C ASP A 384 30.90 5.08 -17.01
N VAL A 385 29.66 4.55 -17.09
CA VAL A 385 29.05 4.07 -18.34
C VAL A 385 28.94 5.18 -19.38
N VAL A 386 28.48 6.38 -18.98
CA VAL A 386 28.41 7.55 -19.89
C VAL A 386 29.78 7.85 -20.50
N LYS A 387 30.83 7.80 -19.69
CA LYS A 387 32.20 8.15 -20.10
C LYS A 387 32.88 7.08 -20.93
N ASN A 388 32.76 5.81 -20.54
CA ASN A 388 33.60 4.71 -21.04
C ASN A 388 32.82 3.75 -21.95
N GLY A 389 31.50 3.83 -22.03
CA GLY A 389 30.67 2.93 -22.85
C GLY A 389 30.85 1.47 -22.45
N GLU A 390 30.99 0.59 -23.43
CA GLU A 390 31.17 -0.86 -23.25
C GLU A 390 32.46 -1.24 -22.50
N ASP A 391 33.41 -0.33 -22.39
CA ASP A 391 34.64 -0.53 -21.59
C ASP A 391 34.41 -0.28 -20.10
N SER A 392 33.23 0.23 -19.70
CA SER A 392 32.87 0.39 -18.30
C SER A 392 32.60 -0.96 -17.63
N PRO A 393 33.14 -1.23 -16.45
CA PRO A 393 32.79 -2.43 -15.68
C PRO A 393 31.34 -2.44 -15.24
N TYR A 394 30.64 -1.30 -15.32
CA TYR A 394 29.22 -1.12 -14.91
C TYR A 394 28.27 -1.10 -16.11
N TRP A 395 28.73 -1.44 -17.32
CA TRP A 395 27.91 -1.43 -18.53
C TRP A 395 26.63 -2.27 -18.35
N ASP A 396 26.79 -3.49 -17.84
CA ASP A 396 25.66 -4.44 -17.62
C ASP A 396 24.82 -4.14 -16.35
N TRP A 397 25.14 -3.08 -15.63
CA TRP A 397 24.31 -2.59 -14.51
C TRP A 397 23.06 -1.87 -14.99
N TYR A 398 23.05 -1.47 -16.28
CA TYR A 398 21.97 -0.75 -16.94
C TYR A 398 21.58 -1.43 -18.25
N PHE A 399 20.47 -1.00 -18.84
CA PHE A 399 19.99 -1.46 -20.15
C PHE A 399 20.29 -0.38 -21.18
N ILE A 400 21.46 -0.42 -21.80
CA ILE A 400 21.94 0.59 -22.76
C ILE A 400 21.57 0.15 -24.16
N HIS A 401 20.93 1.03 -24.94
CA HIS A 401 20.49 0.78 -26.32
C HIS A 401 21.42 1.36 -27.38
N LYS A 402 22.09 2.46 -27.03
CA LYS A 402 23.06 3.11 -27.93
C LYS A 402 24.15 3.85 -27.13
N TRP A 403 25.33 3.96 -27.69
CA TRP A 403 26.43 4.75 -27.14
C TRP A 403 27.25 5.34 -28.30
N PRO A 404 27.83 6.54 -28.23
CA PRO A 404 27.70 7.47 -27.09
C PRO A 404 26.33 8.13 -26.99
N PHE A 405 25.97 8.57 -25.79
CA PHE A 405 24.71 9.26 -25.52
C PHE A 405 24.90 10.45 -24.56
N SER A 406 23.96 11.37 -24.56
CA SER A 406 23.85 12.40 -23.52
C SER A 406 23.03 11.88 -22.35
N PRO A 407 23.47 12.06 -21.09
CA PRO A 407 22.66 11.76 -19.93
C PRO A 407 21.30 12.46 -20.02
N GLY A 408 20.21 11.76 -19.63
CA GLY A 408 18.86 12.28 -19.76
C GLY A 408 18.12 11.93 -21.07
N ASP A 409 18.82 11.28 -22.04
CA ASP A 409 18.17 10.81 -23.28
C ASP A 409 17.51 9.44 -23.08
N PRO A 410 16.18 9.36 -22.88
CA PRO A 410 15.49 8.09 -22.61
C PRO A 410 15.48 7.14 -23.81
N SER A 411 15.91 7.59 -25.00
CA SER A 411 16.07 6.72 -26.17
C SER A 411 17.38 5.94 -26.17
N ALA A 412 18.29 6.27 -25.26
CA ALA A 412 19.62 5.68 -25.20
C ALA A 412 19.73 4.53 -24.19
N TYR A 413 18.88 4.49 -23.20
CA TYR A 413 18.86 3.49 -22.13
C TYR A 413 17.46 3.36 -21.52
N GLU A 414 17.20 2.25 -20.87
CA GLU A 414 15.96 2.14 -20.09
C GLU A 414 15.98 3.07 -18.89
N ALA A 415 14.87 3.72 -18.66
CA ALA A 415 14.63 4.61 -17.52
C ALA A 415 13.26 4.32 -16.92
N TRP A 416 13.10 4.56 -15.63
CA TRP A 416 11.80 4.41 -14.97
C TRP A 416 10.74 5.26 -15.68
N TRP A 417 9.74 4.60 -16.25
CA TRP A 417 8.65 5.22 -17.03
C TRP A 417 9.10 6.17 -18.15
N GLY A 418 10.30 5.94 -18.68
CA GLY A 418 10.88 6.79 -19.73
C GLY A 418 11.38 8.15 -19.22
N VAL A 419 11.44 8.35 -17.91
CA VAL A 419 12.02 9.55 -17.29
C VAL A 419 13.56 9.45 -17.39
N GLY A 420 14.16 10.13 -18.35
CA GLY A 420 15.58 10.00 -18.67
C GLY A 420 16.54 10.31 -17.50
N SER A 421 16.11 11.08 -16.49
CA SER A 421 16.89 11.34 -15.28
C SER A 421 16.97 10.15 -14.31
N LEU A 422 16.22 9.08 -14.55
CA LEU A 422 16.09 7.92 -13.66
C LEU A 422 16.48 6.62 -14.38
N PRO A 423 17.78 6.43 -14.74
CA PRO A 423 18.27 5.25 -15.45
C PRO A 423 18.01 3.98 -14.63
N LYS A 424 17.37 2.99 -15.25
CA LYS A 424 16.92 1.75 -14.62
C LYS A 424 18.08 0.81 -14.35
N LEU A 425 18.18 0.31 -13.11
CA LEU A 425 19.14 -0.70 -12.71
C LEU A 425 18.72 -2.09 -13.18
N ASN A 426 19.71 -2.86 -13.64
CA ASN A 426 19.54 -4.28 -13.96
C ASN A 426 19.66 -5.13 -12.68
N THR A 427 18.57 -5.27 -11.92
CA THR A 427 18.54 -6.10 -10.71
C THR A 427 18.62 -7.61 -10.99
N GLY A 428 18.63 -8.03 -12.24
CA GLY A 428 19.06 -9.38 -12.67
C GLY A 428 20.57 -9.59 -12.60
N ASN A 429 21.38 -8.53 -12.63
CA ASN A 429 22.84 -8.58 -12.49
C ASN A 429 23.24 -8.82 -11.03
N LEU A 430 24.10 -9.83 -10.78
CA LEU A 430 24.52 -10.20 -9.42
C LEU A 430 25.33 -9.11 -8.72
N GLU A 431 26.16 -8.36 -9.44
CA GLU A 431 26.96 -7.27 -8.87
C GLU A 431 26.07 -6.11 -8.40
N VAL A 432 25.00 -5.80 -9.16
CA VAL A 432 23.97 -4.84 -8.75
C VAL A 432 23.31 -5.30 -7.46
N ARG A 433 22.90 -6.58 -7.37
CA ARG A 433 22.31 -7.14 -6.15
C ARG A 433 23.27 -7.06 -4.96
N GLU A 434 24.53 -7.49 -5.15
CA GLU A 434 25.54 -7.44 -4.07
C GLU A 434 25.74 -6.01 -3.56
N TYR A 435 25.81 -5.03 -4.46
CA TYR A 435 25.89 -3.63 -4.08
C TYR A 435 24.67 -3.15 -3.29
N LEU A 436 23.47 -3.40 -3.81
CA LEU A 436 22.22 -2.99 -3.16
C LEU A 436 22.03 -3.68 -1.80
N PHE A 437 22.37 -4.97 -1.68
CA PHE A 437 22.31 -5.70 -0.41
C PHE A 437 23.39 -5.25 0.59
N LYS A 438 24.54 -4.75 0.11
CA LYS A 438 25.51 -4.08 0.96
C LYS A 438 24.94 -2.80 1.56
N VAL A 439 24.20 -2.01 0.77
CA VAL A 439 23.48 -0.80 1.26
C VAL A 439 22.47 -1.18 2.35
N VAL A 440 21.66 -2.23 2.11
CA VAL A 440 20.67 -2.71 3.08
C VAL A 440 21.32 -3.05 4.41
N ARG A 441 22.41 -3.86 4.40
CA ARG A 441 23.14 -4.24 5.62
C ARG A 441 23.76 -3.04 6.32
N TYR A 442 24.36 -2.13 5.54
CA TYR A 442 25.06 -0.99 6.11
C TYR A 442 24.15 -0.12 6.97
N TRP A 443 23.00 0.30 6.44
CA TRP A 443 22.11 1.21 7.15
C TRP A 443 21.32 0.53 8.28
N LEU A 444 21.02 -0.76 8.18
CA LEU A 444 20.46 -1.53 9.31
C LEU A 444 21.45 -1.60 10.46
N ASN A 445 22.72 -1.87 10.17
CA ASN A 445 23.79 -1.88 11.18
C ASN A 445 24.14 -0.48 11.70
N PHE A 446 23.90 0.56 10.90
CA PHE A 446 24.02 1.96 11.31
C PHE A 446 22.93 2.36 12.32
N GLY A 447 21.77 1.69 12.31
CA GLY A 447 20.70 1.87 13.30
C GLY A 447 19.29 2.00 12.75
N ALA A 448 19.09 2.00 11.44
CA ALA A 448 17.75 2.00 10.85
C ALA A 448 16.90 0.80 11.33
N ASP A 449 15.58 0.99 11.44
CA ASP A 449 14.65 -0.01 11.94
C ASP A 449 13.81 -0.67 10.84
N GLY A 450 14.05 -0.34 9.60
CA GLY A 450 13.35 -0.95 8.48
C GLY A 450 13.51 -0.18 7.18
N TRP A 451 12.86 -0.72 6.15
CA TRP A 451 12.88 -0.22 4.80
C TRP A 451 11.48 -0.07 4.23
N ARG A 452 11.16 1.07 3.69
CA ARG A 452 10.12 1.21 2.67
C ARG A 452 10.80 1.09 1.32
N VAL A 453 10.29 0.22 0.47
CA VAL A 453 10.87 -0.04 -0.85
C VAL A 453 10.03 0.63 -1.93
N ASP A 454 10.69 1.48 -2.69
CA ASP A 454 10.14 2.22 -3.82
C ASP A 454 9.89 1.29 -5.02
N VAL A 455 8.72 1.38 -5.63
CA VAL A 455 8.28 0.70 -6.85
C VAL A 455 8.80 -0.74 -7.04
N PRO A 456 8.61 -1.64 -6.06
CA PRO A 456 9.20 -2.98 -6.11
C PRO A 456 8.72 -3.83 -7.29
N ASN A 457 7.53 -3.57 -7.80
CA ASN A 457 6.95 -4.24 -8.97
C ASN A 457 7.64 -3.89 -10.29
N GLU A 458 8.47 -2.85 -10.32
CA GLU A 458 9.20 -2.41 -11.50
C GLU A 458 10.58 -3.09 -11.67
N LEU A 459 11.07 -3.80 -10.65
CA LEU A 459 12.39 -4.42 -10.67
C LEU A 459 12.42 -5.63 -11.63
N VAL A 460 13.57 -5.86 -12.22
CA VAL A 460 13.87 -7.11 -12.93
C VAL A 460 14.04 -8.24 -11.90
N GLU A 461 13.41 -9.38 -12.12
CA GLU A 461 13.40 -10.51 -11.18
C GLU A 461 12.97 -10.11 -9.75
N ALA A 462 12.02 -9.20 -9.64
CA ALA A 462 11.59 -8.56 -8.41
C ALA A 462 11.37 -9.55 -7.25
N GLN A 463 10.61 -10.62 -7.48
CA GLN A 463 10.30 -11.58 -6.40
C GLN A 463 11.54 -12.31 -5.87
N THR A 464 12.48 -12.69 -6.75
CA THR A 464 13.75 -13.30 -6.33
C THR A 464 14.58 -12.31 -5.53
N PHE A 465 14.71 -11.08 -6.03
CA PHE A 465 15.42 -10.00 -5.35
C PHE A 465 14.89 -9.76 -3.94
N PHE A 466 13.57 -9.68 -3.76
CA PHE A 466 12.99 -9.36 -2.46
C PHE A 466 12.97 -10.55 -1.48
N ARG A 467 12.97 -11.80 -1.97
CA ARG A 467 13.24 -12.96 -1.12
C ARG A 467 14.65 -12.91 -0.52
N GLU A 468 15.65 -12.61 -1.35
CA GLU A 468 17.04 -12.43 -0.89
C GLU A 468 17.16 -11.23 0.05
N MET A 469 16.57 -10.08 -0.29
CA MET A 469 16.58 -8.88 0.55
C MET A 469 15.94 -9.15 1.91
N ARG A 470 14.79 -9.87 1.95
CA ARG A 470 14.17 -10.25 3.22
C ARG A 470 15.09 -11.12 4.08
N GLN A 471 15.68 -12.16 3.50
CA GLN A 471 16.60 -13.03 4.23
C GLN A 471 17.74 -12.22 4.85
N ILE A 472 18.38 -11.34 4.07
CA ILE A 472 19.45 -10.46 4.53
C ILE A 472 18.94 -9.53 5.64
N THR A 473 17.83 -8.86 5.42
CA THR A 473 17.24 -7.91 6.39
C THR A 473 16.97 -8.59 7.73
N LYS A 474 16.32 -9.78 7.71
CA LYS A 474 15.97 -10.50 8.93
C LYS A 474 17.15 -11.17 9.59
N MET A 475 18.22 -11.49 8.86
CA MET A 475 19.49 -11.97 9.44
C MET A 475 20.24 -10.84 10.18
N GLU A 476 20.30 -9.64 9.61
CA GLU A 476 20.97 -8.49 10.24
C GLU A 476 20.16 -7.95 11.43
N LYS A 477 18.85 -7.81 11.26
CA LYS A 477 17.94 -7.25 12.27
C LYS A 477 16.57 -7.93 12.19
N PRO A 478 16.32 -8.97 13.01
CA PRO A 478 15.07 -9.76 12.92
C PRO A 478 13.79 -8.94 13.07
N ASP A 479 13.82 -7.84 13.82
CA ASP A 479 12.68 -6.94 14.05
C ASP A 479 12.64 -5.74 13.09
N ALA A 480 13.50 -5.69 12.06
CA ALA A 480 13.42 -4.68 11.03
C ALA A 480 12.15 -4.85 10.19
N TYR A 481 11.47 -3.74 9.92
CA TYR A 481 10.23 -3.72 9.14
C TYR A 481 10.52 -3.55 7.65
N LEU A 482 9.88 -4.37 6.81
CA LEU A 482 10.06 -4.37 5.36
C LEU A 482 8.72 -4.13 4.68
N ILE A 483 8.55 -2.95 4.05
CA ILE A 483 7.30 -2.48 3.45
C ILE A 483 7.47 -2.29 1.96
N ALA A 484 6.52 -2.78 1.16
CA ALA A 484 6.46 -2.54 -0.27
C ALA A 484 5.52 -1.37 -0.62
N GLU A 485 5.94 -0.52 -1.55
CA GLU A 485 5.04 0.39 -2.23
C GLU A 485 4.27 -0.36 -3.31
N ILE A 486 3.10 -0.87 -2.96
CA ILE A 486 2.14 -1.50 -3.89
C ILE A 486 0.81 -0.80 -3.73
N TRP A 487 0.28 -0.30 -4.83
CA TRP A 487 -0.94 0.52 -4.82
C TRP A 487 -2.23 -0.30 -4.79
N GLN A 488 -2.18 -1.51 -5.39
CA GLN A 488 -3.34 -2.38 -5.54
C GLN A 488 -3.40 -3.43 -4.43
N LEU A 489 -4.56 -4.09 -4.35
CA LEU A 489 -4.74 -5.31 -3.57
C LEU A 489 -3.95 -6.45 -4.23
N ASP A 490 -2.75 -6.73 -3.76
CA ASP A 490 -1.90 -7.80 -4.29
C ASP A 490 -1.22 -8.59 -3.16
N PRO A 491 -1.81 -9.72 -2.75
CA PRO A 491 -1.25 -10.55 -1.70
C PRO A 491 0.03 -11.31 -2.10
N SER A 492 0.43 -11.33 -3.37
CA SER A 492 1.61 -12.07 -3.82
C SER A 492 2.92 -11.57 -3.20
N TRP A 493 2.95 -10.31 -2.77
CA TRP A 493 4.12 -9.66 -2.14
C TRP A 493 4.30 -10.00 -0.65
N VAL A 494 3.29 -10.58 -0.01
CA VAL A 494 3.25 -10.80 1.45
C VAL A 494 2.92 -12.25 1.82
N GLN A 495 3.48 -13.20 1.06
CA GLN A 495 3.33 -14.64 1.29
C GLN A 495 4.27 -15.19 2.39
N GLY A 496 4.96 -14.30 3.14
CA GLY A 496 5.88 -14.68 4.21
C GLY A 496 7.35 -14.66 3.81
N ASP A 497 7.65 -14.53 2.53
CA ASP A 497 9.00 -14.67 1.96
C ASP A 497 9.60 -13.38 1.37
N GLN A 498 8.82 -12.29 1.28
CA GLN A 498 9.24 -11.01 0.70
C GLN A 498 9.04 -9.86 1.69
N PHE A 499 7.86 -9.26 1.76
CA PHE A 499 7.57 -8.11 2.62
C PHE A 499 6.77 -8.50 3.86
N ASP A 500 6.89 -7.70 4.92
CA ASP A 500 6.07 -7.86 6.12
C ASP A 500 4.65 -7.34 5.88
N SER A 501 4.53 -6.24 5.12
CA SER A 501 3.26 -5.67 4.69
C SER A 501 3.44 -4.69 3.52
N LEU A 502 2.35 -4.03 3.12
CA LEU A 502 2.27 -3.10 2.00
C LEU A 502 1.91 -1.70 2.48
N MET A 503 2.24 -0.68 1.68
CA MET A 503 1.61 0.63 1.76
C MET A 503 0.15 0.48 1.33
N ASN A 504 -0.77 0.47 2.30
CA ASN A 504 -2.15 0.07 2.09
C ASN A 504 -3.01 1.17 1.42
N TYR A 505 -2.63 1.60 0.21
CA TYR A 505 -3.46 2.49 -0.61
C TYR A 505 -4.84 1.89 -0.88
N ALA A 506 -4.89 0.59 -1.19
CA ALA A 506 -6.15 -0.13 -1.40
C ALA A 506 -7.12 -0.01 -0.20
N LEU A 507 -6.62 -0.10 1.04
CA LEU A 507 -7.45 0.10 2.23
C LEU A 507 -7.79 1.58 2.44
N GLY A 508 -6.77 2.45 2.46
CA GLY A 508 -6.92 3.84 2.88
C GLY A 508 -7.57 4.71 1.82
N ARG A 509 -7.07 4.64 0.57
CA ARG A 509 -7.54 5.49 -0.54
C ARG A 509 -8.75 4.90 -1.28
N ASP A 510 -8.72 3.59 -1.57
CA ASP A 510 -9.76 3.01 -2.40
C ASP A 510 -11.01 2.63 -1.60
N ILE A 511 -10.87 2.26 -0.32
CA ILE A 511 -12.00 1.86 0.52
C ILE A 511 -12.43 2.99 1.45
N LEU A 512 -11.58 3.36 2.42
CA LEU A 512 -11.99 4.27 3.50
C LEU A 512 -12.21 5.71 3.04
N PHE A 513 -11.33 6.23 2.18
CA PHE A 513 -11.49 7.58 1.63
C PHE A 513 -12.77 7.71 0.81
N ASN A 514 -13.08 6.72 -0.04
CA ASN A 514 -14.30 6.75 -0.84
C ASN A 514 -15.56 6.66 0.02
N PHE A 515 -15.52 5.93 1.14
CA PHE A 515 -16.59 5.97 2.13
C PHE A 515 -16.72 7.36 2.78
N ALA A 516 -15.62 7.93 3.28
CA ALA A 516 -15.62 9.24 3.93
C ALA A 516 -16.08 10.36 2.97
N LYS A 517 -15.73 10.26 1.68
CA LYS A 517 -16.16 11.17 0.63
C LYS A 517 -17.65 11.02 0.28
N GLY A 518 -18.26 9.85 0.55
CA GLY A 518 -19.62 9.51 0.17
C GLY A 518 -19.72 8.96 -1.26
N SER A 519 -18.62 8.49 -1.84
CA SER A 519 -18.57 7.90 -3.20
C SER A 519 -18.97 6.42 -3.20
N ILE A 520 -18.83 5.74 -2.06
CA ILE A 520 -19.27 4.36 -1.81
C ILE A 520 -20.14 4.38 -0.56
N ASP A 521 -21.24 3.62 -0.58
CA ASP A 521 -22.11 3.43 0.58
C ASP A 521 -21.54 2.47 1.63
N GLY A 522 -22.21 2.30 2.75
CA GLY A 522 -21.74 1.45 3.84
C GLY A 522 -21.75 -0.03 3.49
N GLU A 523 -22.68 -0.51 2.65
CA GLU A 523 -22.76 -1.91 2.21
C GLU A 523 -21.59 -2.24 1.27
N GLY A 524 -21.34 -1.43 0.24
CA GLY A 524 -20.21 -1.60 -0.67
C GLY A 524 -18.86 -1.45 0.04
N THR A 525 -18.76 -0.55 1.04
CA THR A 525 -17.57 -0.42 1.88
C THR A 525 -17.32 -1.69 2.69
N LEU A 526 -18.39 -2.27 3.28
CA LEU A 526 -18.30 -3.50 4.04
C LEU A 526 -17.82 -4.67 3.18
N ASP A 527 -18.38 -4.80 1.95
CA ASP A 527 -17.97 -5.82 0.98
C ASP A 527 -16.48 -5.69 0.63
N ASN A 528 -16.02 -4.48 0.32
CA ASN A 528 -14.62 -4.21 0.01
C ASN A 528 -13.68 -4.49 1.21
N LEU A 529 -14.08 -4.15 2.44
CA LEU A 529 -13.33 -4.52 3.64
C LEU A 529 -13.23 -6.04 3.81
N CYS A 530 -14.32 -6.77 3.58
CA CYS A 530 -14.30 -8.24 3.63
C CYS A 530 -13.32 -8.81 2.62
N ARG A 531 -13.33 -8.34 1.38
CA ARG A 531 -12.40 -8.75 0.31
C ARG A 531 -10.95 -8.46 0.72
N TYR A 532 -10.69 -7.25 1.20
CA TYR A 532 -9.35 -6.84 1.66
C TYR A 532 -8.84 -7.76 2.77
N PHE A 533 -9.60 -7.96 3.85
CA PHE A 533 -9.18 -8.81 4.97
C PHE A 533 -9.21 -10.30 4.67
N ALA A 534 -9.94 -10.74 3.64
CA ALA A 534 -9.90 -12.12 3.16
C ALA A 534 -8.66 -12.43 2.30
N ALA A 535 -8.08 -11.43 1.64
CA ALA A 535 -6.90 -11.57 0.79
C ALA A 535 -5.60 -11.69 1.61
N TYR A 536 -5.55 -11.06 2.78
CA TYR A 536 -4.35 -11.01 3.63
C TYR A 536 -4.52 -11.80 4.92
N GLY A 537 -3.40 -12.30 5.46
CA GLY A 537 -3.35 -12.88 6.80
C GLY A 537 -3.53 -11.82 7.91
N GLU A 538 -4.01 -12.25 9.08
CA GLU A 538 -4.19 -11.34 10.21
C GLU A 538 -2.86 -10.74 10.69
N ASN A 539 -1.76 -11.48 10.65
CA ASN A 539 -0.42 -10.98 10.93
C ASN A 539 0.03 -9.90 9.93
N VAL A 540 -0.25 -10.09 8.63
CA VAL A 540 0.07 -9.11 7.57
C VAL A 540 -0.74 -7.83 7.76
N THR A 541 -2.06 -7.95 7.95
CA THR A 541 -2.93 -6.78 8.16
C THR A 541 -2.64 -6.05 9.46
N ALA A 542 -2.24 -6.77 10.52
CA ALA A 542 -1.81 -6.17 11.77
C ALA A 542 -0.53 -5.32 11.63
N MET A 543 0.32 -5.63 10.65
CA MET A 543 1.51 -4.87 10.31
C MET A 543 1.28 -3.88 9.15
N GLY A 544 0.05 -3.71 8.69
CA GLY A 544 -0.29 -2.85 7.56
C GLY A 544 0.20 -1.41 7.75
N PHE A 545 0.75 -0.82 6.69
CA PHE A 545 1.13 0.59 6.63
C PHE A 545 -0.08 1.38 6.10
N ASN A 546 -1.02 1.69 7.00
CA ASN A 546 -2.33 2.23 6.64
C ASN A 546 -2.28 3.73 6.45
N LEU A 547 -2.34 4.20 5.21
CA LEU A 547 -2.26 5.61 4.84
C LEU A 547 -3.48 6.06 4.02
N VAL A 548 -3.78 7.35 4.10
CA VAL A 548 -4.81 8.01 3.29
C VAL A 548 -4.23 9.11 2.40
N SER A 549 -3.01 9.52 2.68
CA SER A 549 -2.21 10.43 1.86
C SER A 549 -0.73 10.13 1.99
N SER A 550 0.06 10.57 1.04
CA SER A 550 1.51 10.50 1.01
C SER A 550 2.08 11.65 0.19
N HIS A 551 3.39 11.66 0.02
CA HIS A 551 4.08 12.59 -0.88
C HIS A 551 3.76 12.37 -2.38
N ASP A 552 3.03 11.29 -2.72
CA ASP A 552 2.62 10.94 -4.09
C ASP A 552 1.14 11.16 -4.37
N THR A 553 0.36 11.61 -3.37
CA THR A 553 -1.07 11.90 -3.50
C THR A 553 -1.34 13.38 -3.20
N GLY A 554 -2.51 13.88 -3.59
CA GLY A 554 -3.00 15.16 -3.04
C GLY A 554 -3.12 15.11 -1.53
N ARG A 555 -3.13 16.27 -0.87
CA ARG A 555 -3.43 16.37 0.56
C ARG A 555 -4.81 15.82 0.82
N ILE A 556 -4.94 14.96 1.81
CA ILE A 556 -6.22 14.30 2.09
C ILE A 556 -7.36 15.29 2.33
N LEU A 557 -7.08 16.39 2.99
CA LEU A 557 -8.09 17.42 3.26
C LEU A 557 -8.58 18.11 1.98
N THR A 558 -7.66 18.38 1.03
CA THR A 558 -8.02 18.88 -0.32
C THR A 558 -8.91 17.89 -1.07
N ASP A 559 -8.52 16.61 -1.09
CA ASP A 559 -9.23 15.55 -1.80
C ASP A 559 -10.63 15.28 -1.22
N LEU A 560 -10.83 15.58 0.09
CA LEU A 560 -12.14 15.55 0.76
C LEU A 560 -12.99 16.81 0.50
N GLY A 561 -12.52 17.75 -0.31
CA GLY A 561 -13.23 19.00 -0.62
C GLY A 561 -12.91 20.14 0.35
N GLY A 562 -11.75 20.08 1.01
CA GLY A 562 -11.30 21.08 1.97
C GLY A 562 -10.93 22.43 1.39
N GLY A 563 -10.71 22.51 0.09
CA GLY A 563 -10.19 23.66 -0.65
C GLY A 563 -8.82 23.39 -1.24
N ASN A 564 -8.25 24.38 -1.89
CA ASN A 564 -7.00 24.34 -2.59
C ASN A 564 -5.86 24.95 -1.76
N PHE A 565 -4.63 24.80 -2.24
CA PHE A 565 -3.48 25.43 -1.60
C PHE A 565 -3.69 26.94 -1.42
N GLY A 566 -3.55 27.40 -0.17
CA GLY A 566 -3.75 28.81 0.21
C GLY A 566 -5.16 29.16 0.67
N ASP A 567 -6.14 28.27 0.52
CA ASP A 567 -7.49 28.46 1.06
C ASP A 567 -7.55 28.22 2.58
N LEU A 568 -8.66 28.63 3.17
CA LEU A 568 -9.03 28.19 4.51
C LEU A 568 -9.77 26.84 4.40
N PRO A 569 -9.47 25.86 5.26
CA PRO A 569 -10.12 24.55 5.21
C PRO A 569 -11.64 24.64 5.34
N ASN A 570 -12.36 23.92 4.46
CA ASN A 570 -13.81 23.75 4.57
C ASN A 570 -14.13 22.93 5.84
N PRO A 571 -15.01 23.41 6.74
CA PRO A 571 -15.35 22.70 7.98
C PRO A 571 -15.94 21.30 7.77
N GLU A 572 -16.73 21.07 6.73
CA GLU A 572 -17.27 19.73 6.41
C GLU A 572 -16.15 18.74 6.05
N ALA A 573 -15.18 19.19 5.28
CA ALA A 573 -14.02 18.35 4.93
C ALA A 573 -13.17 18.02 6.16
N VAL A 574 -13.07 18.94 7.13
CA VAL A 574 -12.39 18.68 8.41
C VAL A 574 -13.12 17.57 9.19
N GLU A 575 -14.46 17.60 9.25
CA GLU A 575 -15.23 16.53 9.90
C GLU A 575 -15.11 15.19 9.14
N LYS A 576 -15.08 15.20 7.80
CA LYS A 576 -14.79 14.00 6.97
C LYS A 576 -13.40 13.45 7.26
N LEU A 577 -12.39 14.31 7.44
CA LEU A 577 -11.03 13.87 7.81
C LEU A 577 -11.01 13.26 9.22
N LYS A 578 -11.74 13.81 10.18
CA LYS A 578 -11.89 13.22 11.51
C LYS A 578 -12.57 11.86 11.47
N LEU A 579 -13.62 11.69 10.67
CA LEU A 579 -14.26 10.40 10.43
C LEU A 579 -13.27 9.40 9.83
N LEU A 580 -12.60 9.77 8.73
CA LEU A 580 -11.64 8.93 8.01
C LEU A 580 -10.46 8.49 8.89
N SER A 581 -9.84 9.43 9.61
CA SER A 581 -8.73 9.14 10.51
C SER A 581 -9.18 8.25 11.69
N THR A 582 -10.39 8.42 12.21
CA THR A 582 -10.93 7.53 13.26
C THR A 582 -11.06 6.10 12.74
N LEU A 583 -11.59 5.91 11.53
CA LEU A 583 -11.67 4.57 10.91
C LEU A 583 -10.26 3.99 10.74
N LEU A 584 -9.31 4.77 10.22
CA LEU A 584 -7.92 4.33 10.02
C LEU A 584 -7.28 3.85 11.33
N TYR A 585 -7.49 4.56 12.45
CA TYR A 585 -6.95 4.22 13.76
C TYR A 585 -7.65 3.05 14.45
N THR A 586 -8.85 2.69 14.00
CA THR A 586 -9.63 1.58 14.58
C THR A 586 -9.46 0.27 13.82
N LEU A 587 -8.91 0.27 12.60
CA LEU A 587 -8.64 -0.93 11.81
C LEU A 587 -7.30 -1.60 12.19
N PRO A 588 -7.09 -2.90 11.86
CA PRO A 588 -5.79 -3.55 11.98
C PRO A 588 -4.72 -2.84 11.14
N GLY A 589 -3.50 -2.76 11.65
CA GLY A 589 -2.37 -2.09 11.02
C GLY A 589 -1.93 -0.81 11.74
N ALA A 590 -0.79 -0.26 11.35
CA ALA A 590 -0.28 1.01 11.86
C ALA A 590 -0.89 2.17 11.05
N PRO A 591 -1.64 3.09 11.66
CA PRO A 591 -2.05 4.32 10.99
C PRO A 591 -0.83 5.16 10.66
N VAL A 592 -0.81 5.74 9.46
CA VAL A 592 0.25 6.60 8.96
C VAL A 592 -0.28 8.01 8.76
N ILE A 593 0.43 8.98 9.30
CA ILE A 593 0.16 10.40 9.12
C ILE A 593 1.20 10.92 8.12
N PHE A 594 0.79 11.45 6.98
CA PHE A 594 1.69 12.24 6.15
C PHE A 594 1.86 13.62 6.76
N GLN A 595 3.10 14.09 6.85
CA GLN A 595 3.46 15.35 7.51
C GLN A 595 2.49 16.50 7.18
N GLY A 596 1.89 17.07 8.22
CA GLY A 596 0.99 18.22 8.10
C GLY A 596 -0.50 17.89 7.92
N ASP A 597 -0.89 16.62 7.68
CA ASP A 597 -2.30 16.24 7.62
C ASP A 597 -3.00 16.50 8.96
N GLU A 598 -2.31 16.26 10.06
CA GLU A 598 -2.78 16.55 11.42
C GLU A 598 -2.91 18.06 11.72
N ARG A 599 -2.39 18.88 10.83
CA ARG A 599 -2.43 20.35 10.93
C ARG A 599 -3.45 20.98 9.98
N GLY A 600 -4.06 20.16 9.11
CA GLY A 600 -5.05 20.63 8.14
C GLY A 600 -4.45 21.29 6.91
N ILE A 601 -3.24 20.90 6.50
CA ILE A 601 -2.59 21.45 5.30
C ILE A 601 -3.35 21.03 4.04
N LEU A 602 -3.58 22.01 3.16
CA LEU A 602 -4.17 21.85 1.84
C LEU A 602 -3.10 21.84 0.75
N GLY A 603 -3.35 21.15 -0.37
CA GLY A 603 -2.46 21.16 -1.53
C GLY A 603 -2.82 20.09 -2.55
N GLU A 604 -3.03 20.52 -3.79
CA GLU A 604 -3.31 19.67 -4.93
C GLU A 604 -2.02 19.06 -5.47
N LYS A 605 -2.07 17.81 -5.94
CA LYS A 605 -0.93 17.17 -6.60
C LYS A 605 -0.61 17.83 -7.95
N GLU A 606 -1.65 18.20 -8.69
CA GLU A 606 -1.56 18.78 -10.03
C GLU A 606 -1.08 20.25 -10.02
N PHE A 607 -1.14 20.90 -8.86
CA PHE A 607 -0.71 22.29 -8.71
C PHE A 607 0.74 22.36 -8.22
N TYR A 608 1.68 22.16 -9.13
CA TYR A 608 3.13 22.38 -8.89
C TYR A 608 3.68 21.74 -7.61
N ASP A 609 3.30 20.49 -7.33
CA ASP A 609 3.68 19.80 -6.08
C ASP A 609 3.20 20.52 -4.78
N ALA A 610 2.09 21.28 -4.82
CA ALA A 610 1.54 21.95 -3.65
C ALA A 610 1.27 20.98 -2.47
N HIS A 611 0.98 19.72 -2.76
CA HIS A 611 0.85 18.66 -1.75
C HIS A 611 2.14 18.39 -0.95
N ARG A 612 3.31 18.76 -1.48
CA ARG A 612 4.64 18.68 -0.83
C ARG A 612 5.09 20.00 -0.24
N TYR A 613 4.21 21.01 -0.12
CA TYR A 613 4.57 22.30 0.43
C TYR A 613 5.12 22.18 1.86
N PRO A 614 6.10 23.02 2.27
CA PRO A 614 6.66 22.99 3.61
C PRO A 614 5.61 23.15 4.70
N ILE A 615 5.80 22.46 5.82
CA ILE A 615 4.91 22.59 6.97
C ILE A 615 4.95 24.03 7.49
N GLN A 616 3.78 24.64 7.60
CA GLN A 616 3.61 25.94 8.22
C GLN A 616 3.45 25.77 9.73
N TRP A 617 4.57 25.86 10.47
CA TRP A 617 4.58 25.56 11.90
C TRP A 617 3.84 26.57 12.76
N ASP A 618 3.66 27.81 12.26
CA ASP A 618 2.96 28.88 12.96
C ASP A 618 1.44 28.82 12.78
N THR A 619 0.94 27.97 11.89
CA THR A 619 -0.49 27.79 11.63
C THR A 619 -0.88 26.33 11.78
N ALA A 620 -2.03 26.06 12.37
CA ALA A 620 -2.58 24.70 12.47
C ALA A 620 -4.07 24.71 12.79
N ASP A 621 -4.74 23.68 12.39
CA ASP A 621 -6.05 23.34 12.96
C ASP A 621 -5.84 22.58 14.29
N GLU A 622 -5.93 23.30 15.40
CA GLU A 622 -5.76 22.71 16.73
C GLU A 622 -6.78 21.60 17.04
N SER A 623 -7.95 21.63 16.38
CA SER A 623 -8.95 20.57 16.55
C SER A 623 -8.52 19.26 15.91
N LEU A 624 -7.81 19.32 14.78
CA LEU A 624 -7.24 18.13 14.15
C LEU A 624 -6.07 17.58 14.96
N ILE A 625 -5.16 18.43 15.43
CA ILE A 625 -4.05 17.99 16.30
C ILE A 625 -4.59 17.29 17.55
N ALA A 626 -5.58 17.88 18.21
CA ALA A 626 -6.21 17.30 19.39
C ALA A 626 -6.90 15.95 19.05
N HIS A 627 -7.52 15.87 17.88
CA HIS A 627 -8.18 14.66 17.40
C HIS A 627 -7.17 13.51 17.19
N TYR A 628 -6.07 13.72 16.46
CA TYR A 628 -5.03 12.72 16.24
C TYR A 628 -4.38 12.27 17.56
N LYS A 629 -4.09 13.20 18.48
CA LYS A 629 -3.61 12.87 19.84
C LYS A 629 -4.59 11.95 20.58
N LYS A 630 -5.90 12.27 20.50
CA LYS A 630 -6.93 11.46 21.14
C LYS A 630 -7.02 10.06 20.54
N LEU A 631 -6.94 9.93 19.22
CA LEU A 631 -6.93 8.64 18.53
C LEU A 631 -5.74 7.77 18.95
N ALA A 632 -4.54 8.35 18.99
CA ALA A 632 -3.33 7.65 19.43
C ALA A 632 -3.45 7.20 20.89
N GLN A 633 -3.99 8.05 21.76
CA GLN A 633 -4.28 7.71 23.17
C GLN A 633 -5.24 6.53 23.27
N LEU A 634 -6.40 6.59 22.60
CA LEU A 634 -7.40 5.51 22.61
C LEU A 634 -6.80 4.19 22.13
N ARG A 635 -5.99 4.23 21.07
CA ARG A 635 -5.31 3.05 20.52
C ARG A 635 -4.32 2.45 21.53
N SER A 636 -3.66 3.27 22.36
CA SER A 636 -2.75 2.80 23.41
C SER A 636 -3.47 2.24 24.65
N GLU A 637 -4.65 2.76 24.96
CA GLU A 637 -5.44 2.41 26.15
C GLU A 637 -6.36 1.20 25.93
N ILE A 638 -6.85 0.97 24.69
CA ILE A 638 -7.84 -0.05 24.35
C ILE A 638 -7.19 -1.15 23.52
N PRO A 639 -6.84 -2.30 24.12
CA PRO A 639 -6.12 -3.39 23.42
C PRO A 639 -6.83 -3.89 22.16
N ALA A 640 -8.16 -3.91 22.15
CA ALA A 640 -8.93 -4.34 20.98
C ALA A 640 -8.65 -3.48 19.74
N LEU A 641 -8.34 -2.19 19.87
CA LEU A 641 -8.04 -1.31 18.72
C LEU A 641 -6.72 -1.66 18.03
N THR A 642 -5.78 -2.30 18.75
CA THR A 642 -4.52 -2.78 18.19
C THR A 642 -4.52 -4.27 17.83
N SER A 643 -5.62 -4.98 18.09
CA SER A 643 -5.77 -6.38 17.74
C SER A 643 -5.80 -6.58 16.22
N SER A 644 -5.27 -7.72 15.76
CA SER A 644 -5.37 -8.17 14.36
C SER A 644 -6.80 -8.54 13.96
N VAL A 645 -7.64 -8.85 14.95
CA VAL A 645 -8.99 -9.37 14.73
C VAL A 645 -9.95 -8.27 14.32
N ILE A 646 -10.61 -8.48 13.20
CA ILE A 646 -11.77 -7.71 12.74
C ILE A 646 -12.89 -8.66 12.36
N ARG A 647 -14.13 -8.33 12.68
CA ARG A 647 -15.36 -8.99 12.22
C ARG A 647 -16.30 -7.92 11.69
N VAL A 648 -16.73 -8.07 10.47
CA VAL A 648 -17.72 -7.16 9.90
C VAL A 648 -19.07 -7.38 10.56
N TYR A 649 -19.88 -6.33 10.65
CA TYR A 649 -21.16 -6.42 11.33
C TYR A 649 -22.33 -5.97 10.46
N TYR A 650 -22.38 -4.69 10.11
CA TYR A 650 -23.52 -4.12 9.43
C TYR A 650 -23.12 -2.90 8.60
N GLY A 651 -23.62 -2.82 7.37
CA GLY A 651 -23.46 -1.68 6.47
C GLY A 651 -24.76 -1.42 5.74
N THR A 652 -25.11 -0.16 5.58
CA THR A 652 -26.19 0.34 4.74
C THR A 652 -25.77 1.68 4.14
N ASP A 653 -26.66 2.37 3.44
CA ASP A 653 -26.39 3.64 2.72
C ASP A 653 -25.26 4.49 3.34
N ASN A 654 -25.45 4.98 4.56
CA ASN A 654 -24.48 5.87 5.23
C ASN A 654 -23.80 5.26 6.47
N LEU A 655 -24.17 4.04 6.85
CA LEU A 655 -23.62 3.38 8.03
C LEU A 655 -22.63 2.27 7.68
N LEU A 656 -21.51 2.28 8.38
CA LEU A 656 -20.53 1.21 8.39
C LEU A 656 -20.29 0.78 9.83
N SER A 657 -20.31 -0.53 10.13
CA SER A 657 -19.96 -1.02 11.46
C SER A 657 -19.20 -2.34 11.43
N PHE A 658 -18.28 -2.49 12.37
CA PHE A 658 -17.46 -3.68 12.56
C PHE A 658 -16.99 -3.84 14.01
N PHE A 659 -16.67 -5.06 14.38
CA PHE A 659 -16.05 -5.38 15.67
C PHE A 659 -14.54 -5.46 15.58
N LYS A 660 -13.87 -5.10 16.66
CA LYS A 660 -12.42 -5.26 16.87
C LYS A 660 -12.15 -6.07 18.13
N GLY A 661 -11.14 -6.94 18.04
CA GLY A 661 -10.78 -7.85 19.12
C GLY A 661 -11.56 -9.16 19.09
N GLU A 662 -11.14 -10.12 19.93
CA GLU A 662 -11.82 -11.41 20.07
C GLU A 662 -13.22 -11.20 20.67
N GLN A 663 -14.15 -12.06 20.28
CA GLN A 663 -15.54 -11.96 20.74
C GLN A 663 -15.63 -12.13 22.26
N GLY A 664 -16.34 -11.21 22.91
CA GLY A 664 -16.59 -11.28 24.35
C GLY A 664 -16.31 -9.97 25.07
N ASN A 665 -15.96 -10.07 26.33
CA ASN A 665 -15.68 -8.91 27.17
C ASN A 665 -14.43 -8.16 26.67
N GLY A 666 -14.56 -6.84 26.50
CA GLY A 666 -13.49 -5.99 25.98
C GLY A 666 -13.41 -5.92 24.45
N GLU A 667 -14.28 -6.64 23.69
CA GLU A 667 -14.38 -6.37 22.26
C GLU A 667 -14.94 -4.96 22.03
N VAL A 668 -14.58 -4.38 20.90
CA VAL A 668 -14.99 -3.02 20.53
C VAL A 668 -15.86 -3.06 19.29
N LEU A 669 -16.98 -2.35 19.33
CA LEU A 669 -17.84 -2.05 18.19
C LEU A 669 -17.54 -0.64 17.69
N VAL A 670 -17.22 -0.51 16.41
CA VAL A 670 -17.04 0.77 15.72
C VAL A 670 -18.23 0.99 14.81
N VAL A 671 -18.87 2.17 14.88
CA VAL A 671 -20.01 2.56 14.05
C VAL A 671 -19.74 3.93 13.47
N ALA A 672 -19.68 4.03 12.14
CA ALA A 672 -19.44 5.25 11.39
C ALA A 672 -20.68 5.66 10.59
N ASN A 673 -20.98 6.95 10.58
CA ASN A 673 -22.02 7.57 9.76
C ASN A 673 -21.35 8.64 8.88
N ASN A 674 -21.28 8.40 7.56
CA ASN A 674 -20.73 9.35 6.58
C ASN A 674 -21.80 10.28 5.97
N GLY A 675 -23.07 10.13 6.38
CA GLY A 675 -24.18 10.94 5.88
C GLY A 675 -24.30 12.30 6.54
N SER A 676 -25.16 13.16 5.97
CA SER A 676 -25.46 14.50 6.48
C SER A 676 -26.48 14.54 7.62
N GLU A 677 -27.14 13.43 7.91
CA GLU A 677 -28.19 13.32 8.92
C GLU A 677 -27.77 12.37 10.05
N THR A 678 -28.37 12.57 11.23
CA THR A 678 -28.25 11.63 12.35
C THR A 678 -29.00 10.34 12.05
N VAL A 679 -28.34 9.19 12.18
CA VAL A 679 -28.92 7.87 11.84
C VAL A 679 -29.11 7.04 13.09
N LYS A 680 -30.25 6.30 13.12
CA LYS A 680 -30.59 5.33 14.17
C LYS A 680 -29.76 4.06 13.98
N PHE A 681 -29.19 3.52 15.07
CA PHE A 681 -28.46 2.26 15.11
C PHE A 681 -28.87 1.41 16.31
N GLU A 682 -29.07 0.10 16.10
CA GLU A 682 -29.38 -0.84 17.18
C GLU A 682 -28.11 -1.53 17.65
N LEU A 683 -27.72 -1.28 18.91
CA LEU A 683 -26.58 -1.98 19.51
C LEU A 683 -26.89 -3.49 19.63
N PRO A 684 -25.89 -4.35 19.38
CA PRO A 684 -26.05 -5.78 19.66
C PRO A 684 -26.42 -6.05 21.13
N PHE A 685 -27.07 -7.17 21.37
CA PHE A 685 -27.47 -7.55 22.74
C PHE A 685 -26.26 -7.52 23.71
N GLY A 686 -26.42 -6.84 24.85
CA GLY A 686 -25.42 -6.66 25.88
C GLY A 686 -25.28 -5.23 26.37
N ASN A 687 -24.34 -5.01 27.26
CA ASN A 687 -23.99 -3.68 27.78
C ASN A 687 -22.77 -3.15 27.00
N TRP A 688 -22.88 -1.93 26.51
CA TRP A 688 -21.85 -1.26 25.74
C TRP A 688 -21.48 0.07 26.39
N ARG A 689 -20.20 0.29 26.66
CA ARG A 689 -19.70 1.56 27.17
C ARG A 689 -19.21 2.42 26.01
N SER A 690 -19.78 3.63 25.85
CA SER A 690 -19.25 4.63 24.95
C SER A 690 -17.82 4.99 25.38
N VAL A 691 -16.84 4.81 24.47
CA VAL A 691 -15.42 5.07 24.77
C VAL A 691 -15.16 6.57 24.96
N THR A 692 -15.92 7.44 24.28
CA THR A 692 -15.74 8.90 24.35
C THR A 692 -16.50 9.55 25.50
N GLU A 693 -17.70 9.05 25.83
CA GLU A 693 -18.62 9.66 26.79
C GLU A 693 -18.65 8.93 28.13
N GLY A 694 -18.19 7.65 28.15
CA GLY A 694 -18.11 6.83 29.36
C GLY A 694 -19.45 6.24 29.80
N GLU A 695 -20.57 6.58 29.14
CA GLU A 695 -21.91 6.08 29.49
C GLU A 695 -22.11 4.63 29.04
N VAL A 696 -22.95 3.90 29.76
CA VAL A 696 -23.31 2.51 29.44
C VAL A 696 -24.66 2.52 28.73
N LEU A 697 -24.69 1.91 27.55
CA LEU A 697 -25.83 1.95 26.62
C LEU A 697 -26.28 0.54 26.25
N GLN A 698 -27.55 0.42 25.87
CA GLN A 698 -28.21 -0.76 25.33
C GLN A 698 -29.29 -0.34 24.32
N GLY A 699 -29.62 -1.23 23.38
CA GLY A 699 -30.68 -1.02 22.41
C GLY A 699 -30.38 0.11 21.43
N THR A 700 -31.37 0.97 21.22
CA THR A 700 -31.26 2.03 20.19
C THR A 700 -30.36 3.18 20.60
N ILE A 701 -29.46 3.55 19.72
CA ILE A 701 -28.63 4.75 19.81
C ILE A 701 -28.74 5.59 18.54
N TYR A 702 -28.18 6.80 18.58
CA TYR A 702 -28.15 7.71 17.43
C TYR A 702 -26.71 8.08 17.10
N ILE A 703 -26.32 7.90 15.83
CA ILE A 703 -25.00 8.26 15.33
C ILE A 703 -25.12 9.58 14.57
N PRO A 704 -24.53 10.67 15.07
CA PRO A 704 -24.58 11.97 14.40
C PRO A 704 -23.95 11.94 13.01
N SER A 705 -24.29 12.96 12.20
CA SER A 705 -23.67 13.21 10.89
C SER A 705 -22.15 13.28 10.96
N LEU A 706 -21.45 12.65 10.01
CA LEU A 706 -20.00 12.64 9.83
C LEU A 706 -19.22 12.23 11.09
N GLN A 707 -19.76 11.28 11.87
CA GLN A 707 -19.13 10.81 13.11
C GLN A 707 -18.88 9.31 13.13
N VAL A 708 -17.86 8.94 13.90
CA VAL A 708 -17.58 7.57 14.33
C VAL A 708 -17.79 7.47 15.83
N ARG A 709 -18.55 6.47 16.26
CA ARG A 709 -18.74 6.10 17.66
C ARG A 709 -18.06 4.77 17.95
N ILE A 710 -17.40 4.70 19.08
CA ILE A 710 -16.64 3.52 19.53
C ILE A 710 -17.25 3.05 20.85
N PHE A 711 -17.60 1.77 20.93
CA PHE A 711 -18.23 1.16 22.09
C PHE A 711 -17.46 -0.07 22.51
N GLU A 712 -17.18 -0.19 23.81
CA GLU A 712 -16.54 -1.36 24.43
C GLU A 712 -17.58 -2.23 25.10
N ARG A 713 -17.55 -3.54 24.86
CA ARG A 713 -18.44 -4.50 25.53
C ARG A 713 -18.01 -4.70 26.98
N LEU A 714 -18.98 -4.64 27.93
CA LEU A 714 -18.78 -4.83 29.36
C LEU A 714 -19.04 -6.27 29.77
#